data_d8615c08aff8d1c2867b7671ae2b7228
#
_entry.id   d8615c08aff8d1c2867b7671ae2b7228
#
_cell.length_a   1.000
_cell.length_b   1.000
_cell.length_c   1.000
_cell.angle_alpha   90.00
_cell.angle_beta   90.00
_cell.angle_gamma   90.00
#
_symmetry.space_group_name_H-M   'P 1'
#
loop_
_entity.id
_entity.type
_entity.pdbx_description
1 polymer ?
#
loop_
_entity_poly.entity_id
_entity_poly.type
_entity_poly.pdbx_seq_one_letter_code
_entity_poly.pdbx_strand_id
1 'polypeptide(L)'
;MYYSGNVAYALTADQLSSVMSVNTLQTLCARNRSIRVRRGGRGVVALYDVSALPEVWRVEVYKQFPETRPRLEMSPLMDEMKAVPDAVLFFQSYVLPTGKHLSDEKVQEYANNAAILARCTEVFTQVSNATARSGKRVSKKELWQKIADSLERLKESGWNNSLPQSGDRLRKKWQEYQAGGFETLINGRFGNTHAAKVGNGVQENLLVTLCADGRNLQDEQVCKLYNSVANAMKWEPITAGTVANWRQRHNIVTEVGRHGKNYMSNTKLMQVKRSKPTEPLMMWSADGWDVELFYQKRVNGTMTYSNRMTVVVILDAFCNYPIGYAIDNHENSDVIREALANAMQHCRELYGEMLMVDQYQSDHYAMKALQPYYAMVADKVIPARVGNAKSKPVERYFLHLNNDMCHALPNWSGFGITSKKSSQPNIDWLNMNKKNFPDEAGVIAQIEMIINKEREAKRAMMLAKGTPKRRVMDRELFLLNFGHTTGFKNSIEGCGLRVTIDRAIRQYDCFDPSWREHDDVRWTIHYDPNDLTHVLATDDKGELRYMLEEKYVQPMALMDRKEGDAAELQRIAEFNKTMVATATQRRIEADTCTENLLLGAGIDPKLSQMIITDGRGQHKNQRNALRSGQRAALPKVEDAEVISENAKEPTKFDIY
;
A
#
# COMPACT_ATOMS: atom_id res chain seq x y z
N MET A 1 16.10 61.35 -32.99
CA MET A 1 17.07 60.28 -33.23
C MET A 1 18.16 60.74 -34.17
N TYR A 2 19.40 60.33 -33.90
CA TYR A 2 20.55 60.67 -34.74
C TYR A 2 21.13 59.35 -35.28
N TYR A 3 21.43 59.33 -36.56
CA TYR A 3 21.79 58.14 -37.28
C TYR A 3 23.27 58.19 -37.73
N SER A 4 23.94 57.05 -37.67
CA SER A 4 25.17 56.75 -38.39
C SER A 4 24.87 55.60 -39.38
N GLY A 5 24.91 55.90 -40.65
CA GLY A 5 24.33 54.99 -41.67
C GLY A 5 22.82 54.88 -41.50
N ASN A 6 22.31 53.67 -41.50
CA ASN A 6 20.86 53.36 -41.32
C ASN A 6 20.45 53.04 -39.88
N VAL A 7 21.34 53.17 -38.90
CA VAL A 7 21.09 52.83 -37.48
C VAL A 7 21.07 54.06 -36.62
N ALA A 8 20.03 54.22 -35.80
CA ALA A 8 19.97 55.30 -34.81
C ALA A 8 20.93 54.94 -33.66
N TYR A 9 21.96 55.78 -33.49
CA TYR A 9 22.98 55.53 -32.45
C TYR A 9 22.83 56.48 -31.25
N ALA A 10 22.14 57.60 -31.38
CA ALA A 10 21.95 58.52 -30.28
C ALA A 10 20.50 58.99 -30.13
N LEU A 11 20.04 59.02 -28.89
CA LEU A 11 18.71 59.46 -28.46
C LEU A 11 18.80 60.73 -27.65
N THR A 12 17.72 61.50 -27.61
CA THR A 12 17.59 62.69 -26.76
C THR A 12 17.20 62.30 -25.33
N ALA A 13 17.36 63.26 -24.39
CA ALA A 13 16.94 63.00 -23.00
C ALA A 13 15.43 62.75 -22.90
N ASP A 14 14.62 63.41 -23.72
CA ASP A 14 13.16 63.26 -23.74
C ASP A 14 12.78 61.85 -24.24
N GLN A 15 13.46 61.31 -25.23
CA GLN A 15 13.25 59.94 -25.72
C GLN A 15 13.69 58.94 -24.68
N LEU A 16 14.78 59.11 -23.96
CA LEU A 16 15.26 58.23 -22.92
C LEU A 16 14.43 58.33 -21.64
N SER A 17 13.67 59.41 -21.42
CA SER A 17 12.81 59.57 -20.23
C SER A 17 11.72 58.54 -20.12
N SER A 18 11.34 57.93 -21.23
CA SER A 18 10.37 56.78 -21.25
C SER A 18 10.96 55.48 -20.71
N VAL A 19 12.30 55.33 -20.68
CA VAL A 19 13.01 54.15 -20.22
C VAL A 19 13.64 54.32 -18.85
N MET A 20 14.22 55.51 -18.59
CA MET A 20 14.92 55.78 -17.34
C MET A 20 14.72 57.21 -16.88
N SER A 21 14.80 57.49 -15.58
CA SER A 21 14.68 58.83 -15.03
C SER A 21 15.86 59.68 -15.44
N VAL A 22 15.62 61.06 -15.57
CA VAL A 22 16.65 62.05 -15.89
C VAL A 22 17.81 61.95 -14.88
N ASN A 23 17.53 61.76 -13.61
CA ASN A 23 18.55 61.57 -12.56
C ASN A 23 19.42 60.34 -12.78
N THR A 24 18.80 59.22 -13.19
CA THR A 24 19.53 58.01 -13.56
C THR A 24 20.45 58.27 -14.76
N LEU A 25 19.95 58.93 -15.80
CA LEU A 25 20.74 59.24 -16.98
C LEU A 25 21.93 60.16 -16.63
N GLN A 26 21.72 61.17 -15.78
CA GLN A 26 22.81 62.07 -15.30
C GLN A 26 23.86 61.30 -14.50
N THR A 27 23.44 60.40 -13.60
CA THR A 27 24.34 59.58 -12.83
C THR A 27 25.19 58.66 -13.71
N LEU A 28 24.54 58.02 -14.73
CA LEU A 28 25.25 57.19 -15.71
C LEU A 28 26.27 58.04 -16.53
N CYS A 29 25.91 59.24 -16.95
CA CYS A 29 26.82 60.10 -17.64
C CYS A 29 27.97 60.63 -16.76
N ALA A 30 27.79 60.82 -15.47
CA ALA A 30 28.85 61.12 -14.53
C ALA A 30 29.85 59.95 -14.36
N ARG A 31 29.37 58.73 -14.38
CA ARG A 31 30.20 57.51 -14.29
C ARG A 31 30.90 57.16 -15.61
N ASN A 32 30.22 57.40 -16.75
CA ASN A 32 30.77 57.09 -18.07
C ASN A 32 30.49 58.28 -19.02
N ARG A 33 31.52 59.10 -19.26
CA ARG A 33 31.42 60.28 -20.11
C ARG A 33 31.12 60.00 -21.58
N SER A 34 31.40 58.81 -22.06
CA SER A 34 31.13 58.41 -23.46
C SER A 34 29.61 58.27 -23.75
N ILE A 35 28.76 58.12 -22.72
CA ILE A 35 27.32 58.06 -22.90
C ILE A 35 26.77 59.38 -23.47
N ARG A 36 27.34 60.54 -23.12
CA ARG A 36 26.91 61.85 -23.63
C ARG A 36 27.73 62.23 -24.82
N VAL A 37 27.21 62.04 -26.03
CA VAL A 37 27.86 62.36 -27.31
C VAL A 37 27.87 63.86 -27.56
N ARG A 38 26.80 64.58 -27.21
CA ARG A 38 26.66 65.98 -27.39
C ARG A 38 26.04 66.68 -26.17
N ARG A 39 26.62 67.73 -25.69
CA ARG A 39 26.06 68.58 -24.61
C ARG A 39 24.91 69.44 -25.13
N GLY A 40 23.86 69.60 -24.34
CA GLY A 40 22.79 70.56 -24.60
C GLY A 40 23.21 71.99 -24.28
N GLY A 41 22.63 72.97 -24.99
CA GLY A 41 22.84 74.40 -24.81
C GLY A 41 21.73 75.20 -25.52
N ARG A 42 21.83 76.53 -25.57
CA ARG A 42 20.81 77.39 -26.24
C ARG A 42 20.49 76.88 -27.65
N GLY A 43 19.29 76.24 -27.84
CA GLY A 43 18.83 75.71 -29.12
C GLY A 43 19.44 74.41 -29.57
N VAL A 44 20.27 73.74 -28.74
CA VAL A 44 20.93 72.52 -29.07
C VAL A 44 20.51 71.39 -28.06
N VAL A 45 19.93 70.34 -28.56
CA VAL A 45 19.47 69.17 -27.72
C VAL A 45 20.67 68.27 -27.39
N ALA A 46 20.76 67.83 -26.13
CA ALA A 46 21.74 66.86 -25.68
C ALA A 46 21.49 65.46 -26.32
N LEU A 47 22.57 64.81 -26.69
CA LEU A 47 22.51 63.44 -27.31
C LEU A 47 23.28 62.39 -26.49
N TYR A 48 22.71 61.28 -26.42
CA TYR A 48 23.23 60.13 -25.63
C TYR A 48 23.39 58.87 -26.51
N ASP A 49 24.57 58.29 -26.49
CA ASP A 49 24.88 57.10 -27.26
C ASP A 49 24.26 55.86 -26.57
N VAL A 50 23.39 55.20 -27.29
CA VAL A 50 22.71 53.98 -26.80
C VAL A 50 23.69 52.83 -26.59
N SER A 51 24.72 52.71 -27.40
CA SER A 51 25.72 51.62 -27.30
C SER A 51 26.61 51.75 -26.07
N ALA A 52 26.80 52.98 -25.55
CA ALA A 52 27.59 53.24 -24.35
C ALA A 52 26.81 53.09 -23.03
N LEU A 53 25.47 52.84 -23.09
CA LEU A 53 24.65 52.56 -21.92
C LEU A 53 24.97 51.18 -21.32
N PRO A 54 24.87 51.04 -19.97
CA PRO A 54 24.94 49.71 -19.33
C PRO A 54 23.90 48.76 -19.90
N GLU A 55 24.24 47.49 -19.95
CA GLU A 55 23.45 46.43 -20.62
C GLU A 55 21.97 46.37 -20.19
N VAL A 56 21.72 46.55 -18.89
CA VAL A 56 20.36 46.58 -18.33
C VAL A 56 19.48 47.65 -18.98
N TRP A 57 20.01 48.85 -19.15
CA TRP A 57 19.31 49.99 -19.76
C TRP A 57 19.29 49.88 -21.28
N ARG A 58 20.36 49.42 -21.88
CA ARG A 58 20.48 49.20 -23.31
C ARG A 58 19.44 48.21 -23.84
N VAL A 59 19.22 47.09 -23.10
CA VAL A 59 18.19 46.11 -23.46
C VAL A 59 16.79 46.73 -23.44
N GLU A 60 16.49 47.59 -22.47
CA GLU A 60 15.19 48.24 -22.36
C GLU A 60 14.98 49.30 -23.44
N VAL A 61 16.04 50.06 -23.78
CA VAL A 61 16.03 51.00 -24.94
C VAL A 61 15.80 50.23 -26.24
N TYR A 62 16.41 49.07 -26.45
CA TYR A 62 16.20 48.22 -27.63
C TYR A 62 14.81 47.61 -27.77
N LYS A 63 14.10 47.43 -26.65
CA LYS A 63 12.69 47.04 -26.70
C LYS A 63 11.79 48.18 -27.15
N GLN A 64 12.03 49.36 -26.62
CA GLN A 64 11.19 50.51 -26.89
C GLN A 64 11.54 51.27 -28.20
N PHE A 65 12.82 51.23 -28.60
CA PHE A 65 13.35 51.80 -29.84
C PHE A 65 14.13 50.74 -30.64
N PRO A 66 13.46 49.82 -31.33
CA PRO A 66 14.11 48.71 -32.05
C PRO A 66 15.11 49.18 -33.12
N GLU A 67 14.91 50.38 -33.69
CA GLU A 67 15.78 50.99 -34.68
C GLU A 67 17.15 51.41 -34.13
N THR A 68 17.32 51.45 -32.80
CA THR A 68 18.61 51.73 -32.17
C THR A 68 19.49 50.49 -32.02
N ARG A 69 18.95 49.32 -32.28
CA ARG A 69 19.77 48.09 -32.36
C ARG A 69 20.77 48.25 -33.51
N PRO A 70 22.08 48.13 -33.25
CA PRO A 70 23.01 48.03 -34.34
C PRO A 70 22.57 46.83 -35.22
N ARG A 71 22.24 47.10 -36.46
CA ARG A 71 22.16 46.04 -37.45
C ARG A 71 23.57 45.46 -37.53
N LEU A 72 23.80 44.34 -36.88
CA LEU A 72 24.92 43.50 -37.20
C LEU A 72 24.91 43.42 -38.72
N GLU A 73 26.04 43.66 -39.41
CA GLU A 73 26.18 43.31 -40.83
C GLU A 73 25.83 41.86 -40.95
N MET A 74 24.56 41.60 -41.27
CA MET A 74 24.04 40.22 -41.31
C MET A 74 24.73 39.58 -42.48
N SER A 75 25.45 38.48 -42.23
CA SER A 75 25.99 37.64 -43.25
C SER A 75 24.87 37.31 -44.25
N PRO A 76 25.10 37.24 -45.56
CA PRO A 76 24.08 36.86 -46.55
C PRO A 76 23.32 35.57 -46.21
N LEU A 77 23.90 34.73 -45.38
CA LEU A 77 23.26 33.51 -44.89
C LEU A 77 22.18 33.75 -43.86
N MET A 78 22.30 34.83 -43.06
CA MET A 78 21.37 35.04 -41.91
C MET A 78 20.02 35.66 -42.31
N ASP A 79 19.95 36.37 -43.43
CA ASP A 79 18.75 37.12 -43.83
C ASP A 79 17.56 36.19 -44.24
N GLU A 80 17.80 34.92 -44.53
CA GLU A 80 16.77 34.00 -45.02
C GLU A 80 16.96 32.55 -44.54
N MET A 81 17.50 32.32 -43.32
CA MET A 81 17.63 30.99 -42.80
C MET A 81 16.25 30.36 -42.54
N LYS A 82 16.01 29.17 -43.10
CA LYS A 82 14.79 28.40 -42.95
C LYS A 82 15.11 27.02 -42.40
N ALA A 83 14.33 26.55 -41.45
CA ALA A 83 14.42 25.16 -41.04
C ALA A 83 14.02 24.22 -42.19
N VAL A 84 14.64 23.04 -42.22
CA VAL A 84 14.31 21.98 -43.16
C VAL A 84 13.54 20.91 -42.42
N PRO A 85 12.19 20.89 -42.48
CA PRO A 85 11.38 19.93 -41.71
C PRO A 85 11.75 18.48 -41.99
N ASP A 86 12.03 18.14 -43.22
CA ASP A 86 12.41 16.78 -43.65
C ASP A 86 13.70 16.31 -42.98
N ALA A 87 14.66 17.24 -42.73
CA ALA A 87 15.88 16.92 -42.01
C ALA A 87 15.60 16.58 -40.54
N VAL A 88 14.70 17.33 -39.89
CA VAL A 88 14.30 17.06 -38.49
C VAL A 88 13.64 15.68 -38.39
N LEU A 89 12.68 15.38 -39.26
CA LEU A 89 12.00 14.09 -39.33
C LEU A 89 12.99 12.93 -39.56
N PHE A 90 13.91 13.14 -40.51
CA PHE A 90 14.94 12.14 -40.84
C PHE A 90 15.81 11.84 -39.61
N PHE A 91 16.38 12.87 -38.94
CA PHE A 91 17.27 12.65 -37.82
C PHE A 91 16.54 12.14 -36.58
N GLN A 92 15.29 12.49 -36.36
CA GLN A 92 14.47 11.94 -35.26
C GLN A 92 14.17 10.46 -35.46
N SER A 93 13.91 10.05 -36.69
CA SER A 93 13.63 8.64 -37.05
C SER A 93 14.88 7.81 -37.21
N TYR A 94 16.07 8.41 -37.36
CA TYR A 94 17.30 7.69 -37.62
C TYR A 94 17.72 6.80 -36.45
N VAL A 95 17.92 5.51 -36.74
CA VAL A 95 18.40 4.52 -35.76
C VAL A 95 19.89 4.27 -36.00
N LEU A 96 20.68 4.56 -34.96
CA LEU A 96 22.11 4.24 -34.96
C LEU A 96 22.35 2.72 -35.05
N PRO A 97 23.52 2.26 -35.53
CA PRO A 97 23.87 0.83 -35.51
C PRO A 97 23.79 0.16 -34.14
N THR A 98 23.80 0.96 -33.07
CA THR A 98 23.62 0.50 -31.67
C THR A 98 22.16 0.30 -31.24
N GLY A 99 21.19 0.49 -32.15
CA GLY A 99 19.76 0.44 -31.86
C GLY A 99 19.19 1.66 -31.10
N LYS A 100 20.00 2.72 -30.88
CA LYS A 100 19.58 3.96 -30.23
C LYS A 100 19.25 5.04 -31.27
N HIS A 101 18.35 5.94 -30.93
CA HIS A 101 18.12 7.17 -31.69
C HIS A 101 19.18 8.22 -31.35
N LEU A 102 19.27 9.28 -32.17
CA LEU A 102 20.07 10.44 -31.87
C LEU A 102 19.45 11.20 -30.67
N SER A 103 20.29 11.86 -29.88
CA SER A 103 19.76 12.77 -28.84
C SER A 103 19.14 14.01 -29.47
N ASP A 104 18.16 14.63 -28.79
CA ASP A 104 17.48 15.83 -29.27
C ASP A 104 18.46 16.95 -29.64
N GLU A 105 19.54 17.11 -28.86
CA GLU A 105 20.62 18.07 -29.17
C GLU A 105 21.29 17.74 -30.50
N LYS A 106 21.54 16.46 -30.79
CA LYS A 106 22.18 16.04 -32.05
C LYS A 106 21.22 16.11 -33.24
N VAL A 107 19.95 15.80 -33.01
CA VAL A 107 18.91 16.02 -34.03
C VAL A 107 18.88 17.49 -34.43
N GLN A 108 18.83 18.40 -33.47
CA GLN A 108 18.81 19.83 -33.73
C GLN A 108 20.10 20.32 -34.40
N GLU A 109 21.27 19.86 -33.94
CA GLU A 109 22.56 20.21 -34.53
C GLU A 109 22.65 19.78 -36.00
N TYR A 110 22.26 18.53 -36.31
CA TYR A 110 22.32 18.03 -37.69
C TYR A 110 21.24 18.64 -38.58
N ALA A 111 20.05 18.91 -38.06
CA ALA A 111 19.02 19.64 -38.78
C ALA A 111 19.47 21.06 -39.12
N ASN A 112 20.14 21.74 -38.21
CA ASN A 112 20.75 23.05 -38.43
C ASN A 112 21.88 22.98 -39.50
N ASN A 113 22.72 21.91 -39.43
CA ASN A 113 23.75 21.70 -40.48
C ASN A 113 23.12 21.53 -41.84
N ALA A 114 22.04 20.78 -41.96
CA ALA A 114 21.31 20.59 -43.20
C ALA A 114 20.72 21.93 -43.74
N ALA A 115 20.10 22.69 -42.83
CA ALA A 115 19.54 24.03 -43.18
C ALA A 115 20.61 25.01 -43.69
N ILE A 116 21.77 25.03 -43.00
CA ILE A 116 22.91 25.88 -43.46
C ILE A 116 23.42 25.43 -44.79
N LEU A 117 23.61 24.14 -45.04
CA LEU A 117 24.10 23.64 -46.33
C LEU A 117 23.06 23.79 -47.46
N ALA A 118 21.77 23.67 -47.16
CA ALA A 118 20.70 24.00 -48.11
C ALA A 118 20.76 25.49 -48.48
N ARG A 119 20.90 26.40 -47.51
CA ARG A 119 21.06 27.84 -47.77
C ARG A 119 22.31 28.14 -48.56
N CYS A 120 23.43 27.42 -48.36
CA CYS A 120 24.62 27.56 -49.18
C CYS A 120 24.30 27.30 -50.68
N THR A 121 23.47 26.30 -50.98
CA THR A 121 23.05 25.99 -52.36
C THR A 121 22.30 27.15 -52.98
N GLU A 122 21.38 27.79 -52.24
CA GLU A 122 20.65 28.97 -52.72
C GLU A 122 21.56 30.16 -52.94
N VAL A 123 22.50 30.45 -52.01
CA VAL A 123 23.49 31.52 -52.15
C VAL A 123 24.37 31.33 -53.38
N PHE A 124 24.83 30.05 -53.61
CA PHE A 124 25.61 29.76 -54.84
C PHE A 124 24.81 29.96 -56.09
N THR A 125 23.55 29.58 -56.11
CA THR A 125 22.65 29.76 -57.26
C THR A 125 22.44 31.26 -57.52
N GLN A 126 22.20 32.05 -56.49
CA GLN A 126 22.04 33.52 -56.57
C GLN A 126 23.29 34.20 -57.09
N VAL A 127 24.47 33.85 -56.50
CA VAL A 127 25.76 34.41 -56.95
C VAL A 127 26.09 33.99 -58.39
N SER A 128 25.83 32.79 -58.79
CA SER A 128 26.01 32.29 -60.14
C SER A 128 25.15 33.09 -61.13
N ASN A 129 23.89 33.27 -60.81
CA ASN A 129 22.94 34.06 -61.62
C ASN A 129 23.33 35.54 -61.69
N ALA A 130 23.80 36.13 -60.57
CA ALA A 130 24.28 37.52 -60.54
C ALA A 130 25.58 37.66 -61.37
N THR A 131 26.49 36.72 -61.31
CA THR A 131 27.72 36.69 -62.11
C THR A 131 27.41 36.60 -63.60
N ALA A 132 26.43 35.74 -63.96
CA ALA A 132 26.00 35.63 -65.36
C ALA A 132 25.39 36.93 -65.92
N ARG A 133 24.72 37.72 -65.07
CA ARG A 133 24.11 39.01 -65.43
C ARG A 133 25.12 40.17 -65.46
N SER A 134 26.08 40.22 -64.53
CA SER A 134 26.97 41.34 -64.32
C SER A 134 28.36 41.23 -64.99
N GLY A 135 28.74 40.05 -65.47
CA GLY A 135 30.05 39.74 -66.02
C GLY A 135 31.21 39.78 -65.01
N LYS A 136 30.97 40.16 -63.75
CA LYS A 136 32.01 40.23 -62.70
C LYS A 136 32.15 38.83 -62.05
N ARG A 137 33.34 38.22 -62.19
CA ARG A 137 33.63 36.91 -61.53
C ARG A 137 33.91 37.11 -60.05
N VAL A 138 33.12 36.46 -59.18
CA VAL A 138 33.40 36.35 -57.75
C VAL A 138 34.28 35.12 -57.49
N SER A 139 35.36 35.28 -56.70
CA SER A 139 36.23 34.18 -56.34
C SER A 139 35.45 33.17 -55.51
N LYS A 140 35.28 31.94 -56.02
CA LYS A 140 34.57 30.86 -55.32
C LYS A 140 35.25 30.52 -53.98
N LYS A 141 36.57 30.66 -53.85
CA LYS A 141 37.33 30.39 -52.66
C LYS A 141 37.03 31.43 -51.57
N GLU A 142 37.02 32.71 -51.93
CA GLU A 142 36.67 33.78 -51.00
C GLU A 142 35.24 33.70 -50.54
N LEU A 143 34.29 33.31 -51.41
CA LEU A 143 32.90 33.10 -51.04
C LEU A 143 32.74 32.01 -49.96
N TRP A 144 33.37 30.85 -50.17
CA TRP A 144 33.37 29.77 -49.20
C TRP A 144 34.00 30.16 -47.86
N GLN A 145 35.07 30.96 -47.86
CA GLN A 145 35.68 31.47 -46.62
C GLN A 145 34.75 32.42 -45.90
N LYS A 146 34.11 33.35 -46.59
CA LYS A 146 33.11 34.26 -46.00
C LYS A 146 31.91 33.52 -45.43
N ILE A 147 31.47 32.44 -46.06
CA ILE A 147 30.43 31.57 -45.54
C ILE A 147 30.91 30.86 -44.25
N ALA A 148 32.12 30.31 -44.27
CA ALA A 148 32.70 29.67 -43.09
C ALA A 148 32.85 30.59 -41.89
N ASP A 149 33.31 31.83 -42.12
CA ASP A 149 33.47 32.87 -41.11
C ASP A 149 32.14 33.30 -40.46
N SER A 150 31.01 33.12 -41.20
CA SER A 150 29.66 33.40 -40.68
C SER A 150 29.07 32.30 -39.80
N LEU A 151 29.64 31.07 -39.79
CA LEU A 151 29.10 29.94 -39.01
C LEU A 151 29.09 30.19 -37.50
N GLU A 152 30.08 30.92 -36.97
CA GLU A 152 30.17 31.23 -35.55
C GLU A 152 29.08 32.21 -35.11
N ARG A 153 28.82 33.24 -35.95
CA ARG A 153 27.70 34.15 -35.73
C ARG A 153 26.32 33.48 -35.83
N LEU A 154 26.20 32.47 -36.68
CA LEU A 154 25.00 31.64 -36.76
C LEU A 154 24.76 30.84 -35.47
N LYS A 155 25.81 30.33 -34.80
CA LYS A 155 25.69 29.70 -33.49
C LYS A 155 25.16 30.68 -32.42
N GLU A 156 25.69 31.90 -32.39
CA GLU A 156 25.23 32.92 -31.46
C GLU A 156 23.76 33.31 -31.69
N SER A 157 23.27 33.14 -32.93
CA SER A 157 21.87 33.39 -33.32
C SER A 157 20.95 32.19 -33.12
N GLY A 158 21.40 31.14 -32.43
CA GLY A 158 20.59 29.94 -32.14
C GLY A 158 20.70 28.81 -33.17
N TRP A 159 21.47 29.03 -34.27
CA TRP A 159 21.73 27.95 -35.25
C TRP A 159 22.99 27.15 -34.86
N ASN A 160 22.88 26.41 -33.76
CA ASN A 160 23.97 25.58 -33.32
C ASN A 160 24.35 24.55 -34.41
N ASN A 161 25.63 24.52 -34.79
CA ASN A 161 26.14 23.70 -35.89
C ASN A 161 27.54 23.15 -35.60
N SER A 162 27.88 22.06 -36.27
CA SER A 162 29.21 21.41 -36.18
C SER A 162 29.95 21.40 -37.53
N LEU A 163 29.57 22.34 -38.42
CA LEU A 163 30.18 22.43 -39.73
C LEU A 163 31.64 22.96 -39.64
N PRO A 164 32.50 22.57 -40.59
CA PRO A 164 33.90 23.02 -40.62
C PRO A 164 34.03 24.54 -40.80
N GLN A 165 34.87 25.19 -40.01
CA GLN A 165 35.17 26.62 -40.09
C GLN A 165 36.16 27.01 -41.24
N SER A 166 36.67 26.04 -41.98
CA SER A 166 37.54 26.29 -43.15
C SER A 166 36.70 26.20 -44.44
N GLY A 167 36.77 27.24 -45.25
CA GLY A 167 36.01 27.31 -46.50
C GLY A 167 36.19 26.10 -47.44
N ASP A 168 37.42 25.58 -47.55
CA ASP A 168 37.68 24.40 -48.39
C ASP A 168 37.05 23.11 -47.81
N ARG A 169 37.13 22.95 -46.47
CA ARG A 169 36.50 21.81 -45.78
C ARG A 169 34.97 21.91 -45.78
N LEU A 170 34.45 23.13 -45.64
CA LEU A 170 33.00 23.35 -45.69
C LEU A 170 32.47 23.06 -47.09
N ARG A 171 33.19 23.49 -48.14
CA ARG A 171 32.87 23.15 -49.54
C ARG A 171 32.83 21.65 -49.78
N LYS A 172 33.81 20.92 -49.27
CA LYS A 172 33.86 19.47 -49.37
C LYS A 172 32.65 18.84 -48.70
N LYS A 173 32.31 19.30 -47.47
CA LYS A 173 31.13 18.79 -46.72
C LYS A 173 29.83 19.11 -47.42
N TRP A 174 29.72 20.28 -48.03
CA TRP A 174 28.58 20.61 -48.87
C TRP A 174 28.45 19.71 -50.11
N GLN A 175 29.56 19.38 -50.76
CA GLN A 175 29.54 18.44 -51.91
C GLN A 175 29.12 17.02 -51.45
N GLU A 176 29.62 16.54 -50.31
CA GLU A 176 29.22 15.27 -49.70
C GLU A 176 27.70 15.26 -49.41
N TYR A 177 27.19 16.35 -48.84
CA TYR A 177 25.76 16.50 -48.57
C TYR A 177 24.90 16.51 -49.82
N GLN A 178 25.33 17.16 -50.89
CA GLN A 178 24.64 17.17 -52.18
C GLN A 178 24.59 15.79 -52.82
N ALA A 179 25.62 14.99 -52.64
CA ALA A 179 25.72 13.66 -53.24
C ALA A 179 24.99 12.58 -52.41
N GLY A 180 25.04 12.65 -51.07
CA GLY A 180 24.59 11.56 -50.22
C GLY A 180 23.52 11.97 -49.19
N GLY A 181 22.99 13.20 -49.25
CA GLY A 181 21.88 13.67 -48.44
C GLY A 181 22.20 13.75 -46.92
N PHE A 182 21.15 13.62 -46.11
CA PHE A 182 21.21 13.80 -44.66
C PHE A 182 22.15 12.82 -43.93
N GLU A 183 22.26 11.58 -44.41
CA GLU A 183 23.15 10.56 -43.78
C GLU A 183 24.60 11.03 -43.68
N THR A 184 25.07 11.82 -44.64
CA THR A 184 26.46 12.30 -44.66
C THR A 184 26.79 13.27 -43.53
N LEU A 185 25.78 13.84 -42.89
CA LEU A 185 25.94 14.77 -41.75
C LEU A 185 26.13 14.04 -40.44
N ILE A 186 25.77 12.74 -40.38
CA ILE A 186 25.91 11.95 -39.16
C ILE A 186 27.37 11.61 -38.94
N ASN A 187 27.85 11.81 -37.72
CA ASN A 187 29.24 11.52 -37.37
C ASN A 187 29.48 10.02 -37.40
N GLY A 188 30.39 9.54 -38.25
CA GLY A 188 30.74 8.13 -38.40
C GLY A 188 31.38 7.49 -37.12
N ARG A 189 31.64 8.29 -36.07
CA ARG A 189 32.07 7.76 -34.79
C ARG A 189 30.93 7.13 -33.96
N PHE A 190 29.69 7.37 -34.34
CA PHE A 190 28.57 6.68 -33.72
C PHE A 190 28.60 5.19 -34.12
N GLY A 191 28.68 4.29 -33.12
CA GLY A 191 28.68 2.86 -33.35
C GLY A 191 29.99 2.29 -33.89
N ASN A 192 31.12 3.00 -33.76
CA ASN A 192 32.42 2.46 -34.12
C ASN A 192 32.76 1.22 -33.27
N THR A 193 32.58 0.03 -33.85
CA THR A 193 32.88 -1.26 -33.23
C THR A 193 34.34 -1.66 -33.41
N HIS A 194 35.10 -1.00 -34.28
CA HIS A 194 36.50 -1.33 -34.54
C HIS A 194 37.45 -1.03 -33.38
N ALA A 195 37.04 -0.16 -32.43
CA ALA A 195 37.77 0.11 -31.21
C ALA A 195 37.38 -0.80 -30.03
N ALA A 196 36.48 -1.77 -30.26
CA ALA A 196 36.02 -2.67 -29.20
C ALA A 196 37.11 -3.75 -28.94
N LYS A 197 37.69 -3.74 -27.73
CA LYS A 197 38.67 -4.74 -27.28
C LYS A 197 38.05 -6.14 -27.09
N VAL A 198 36.73 -6.21 -26.96
CA VAL A 198 35.95 -7.44 -26.90
C VAL A 198 35.14 -7.50 -28.19
N GLY A 199 35.60 -8.25 -29.16
CA GLY A 199 35.06 -8.21 -30.53
C GLY A 199 34.63 -9.56 -31.09
N ASN A 200 34.84 -10.66 -30.36
CA ASN A 200 34.41 -11.98 -30.83
C ASN A 200 33.52 -12.69 -29.77
N GLY A 201 32.67 -13.60 -30.26
CA GLY A 201 31.71 -14.29 -29.39
C GLY A 201 32.32 -15.09 -28.25
N VAL A 202 33.57 -15.52 -28.34
CA VAL A 202 34.27 -16.26 -27.29
C VAL A 202 34.66 -15.30 -26.15
N GLN A 203 35.19 -14.14 -26.51
CA GLN A 203 35.53 -13.08 -25.53
C GLN A 203 34.30 -12.58 -24.82
N GLU A 204 33.20 -12.37 -25.55
CA GLU A 204 31.90 -11.96 -25.03
C GLU A 204 31.35 -12.97 -24.03
N ASN A 205 31.31 -14.24 -24.42
CA ASN A 205 30.79 -15.32 -23.57
C ASN A 205 31.62 -15.47 -22.29
N LEU A 206 32.95 -15.38 -22.36
CA LEU A 206 33.79 -15.39 -21.17
C LEU A 206 33.45 -14.22 -20.25
N LEU A 207 33.32 -13.02 -20.80
CA LEU A 207 33.04 -11.83 -20.01
C LEU A 207 31.64 -11.87 -19.38
N VAL A 208 30.64 -12.34 -20.13
CA VAL A 208 29.27 -12.55 -19.62
C VAL A 208 29.29 -13.57 -18.49
N THR A 209 29.98 -14.69 -18.66
CA THR A 209 30.11 -15.74 -17.62
C THR A 209 30.76 -15.18 -16.34
N LEU A 210 31.86 -14.47 -16.45
CA LEU A 210 32.54 -13.86 -15.30
C LEU A 210 31.68 -12.76 -14.62
N CYS A 211 30.97 -11.95 -15.43
CA CYS A 211 30.07 -10.94 -14.91
C CYS A 211 28.80 -11.52 -14.27
N ALA A 212 28.38 -12.71 -14.67
CA ALA A 212 27.20 -13.41 -14.13
C ALA A 212 27.51 -14.33 -12.93
N ASP A 213 28.76 -14.35 -12.47
CA ASP A 213 29.19 -15.21 -11.37
C ASP A 213 28.41 -14.93 -10.09
N GLY A 214 27.81 -15.97 -9.49
CA GLY A 214 27.00 -15.89 -8.28
C GLY A 214 27.75 -15.41 -7.02
N ARG A 215 29.10 -15.40 -7.05
CA ARG A 215 29.93 -14.80 -6.00
C ARG A 215 29.89 -13.27 -6.01
N ASN A 216 29.19 -12.65 -6.94
CA ASN A 216 29.07 -11.19 -7.08
C ASN A 216 30.41 -10.46 -7.22
N LEU A 217 31.32 -11.01 -8.05
CA LEU A 217 32.64 -10.46 -8.28
C LEU A 217 32.58 -8.97 -8.64
N GLN A 218 33.51 -8.19 -8.08
CA GLN A 218 33.69 -6.77 -8.42
C GLN A 218 34.28 -6.62 -9.84
N ASP A 219 34.13 -5.46 -10.46
CA ASP A 219 34.61 -5.20 -11.83
C ASP A 219 36.12 -5.41 -11.96
N GLU A 220 36.86 -5.06 -10.94
CA GLU A 220 38.34 -5.28 -10.88
C GLU A 220 38.71 -6.76 -10.81
N GLN A 221 37.93 -7.57 -10.07
CA GLN A 221 38.16 -9.01 -9.96
C GLN A 221 37.83 -9.69 -11.30
N VAL A 222 36.69 -9.34 -11.93
CA VAL A 222 36.33 -9.82 -13.27
C VAL A 222 37.41 -9.43 -14.29
N CYS A 223 37.90 -8.19 -14.24
CA CYS A 223 38.96 -7.68 -15.10
C CYS A 223 40.25 -8.50 -14.97
N LYS A 224 40.68 -8.79 -13.74
CA LYS A 224 41.88 -9.62 -13.48
C LYS A 224 41.73 -11.03 -14.05
N LEU A 225 40.56 -11.67 -13.80
CA LEU A 225 40.29 -13.02 -14.29
C LEU A 225 40.22 -13.06 -15.83
N TYR A 226 39.57 -12.10 -16.45
CA TYR A 226 39.49 -11.97 -17.90
C TYR A 226 40.90 -11.79 -18.50
N ASN A 227 41.69 -10.85 -17.95
CA ASN A 227 43.03 -10.54 -18.45
C ASN A 227 44.02 -11.71 -18.27
N SER A 228 43.82 -12.55 -17.25
CA SER A 228 44.62 -13.80 -17.11
C SER A 228 44.39 -14.74 -18.30
N VAL A 229 43.12 -14.90 -18.73
CA VAL A 229 42.78 -15.69 -19.90
C VAL A 229 43.21 -14.98 -21.20
N ALA A 230 43.03 -13.66 -21.26
CA ALA A 230 43.42 -12.85 -22.43
C ALA A 230 44.91 -12.96 -22.70
N ASN A 231 45.75 -12.94 -21.68
CA ASN A 231 47.20 -13.12 -21.78
C ASN A 231 47.56 -14.52 -22.36
N ALA A 232 46.91 -15.57 -21.86
CA ALA A 232 47.10 -16.94 -22.39
C ALA A 232 46.67 -17.08 -23.86
N MET A 233 45.58 -16.40 -24.25
CA MET A 233 45.01 -16.45 -25.59
C MET A 233 45.54 -15.37 -26.52
N LYS A 234 46.49 -14.54 -26.08
CA LYS A 234 47.05 -13.40 -26.83
C LYS A 234 46.01 -12.37 -27.26
N TRP A 235 44.98 -12.14 -26.44
CA TRP A 235 43.99 -11.09 -26.64
C TRP A 235 44.44 -9.77 -26.01
N GLU A 236 43.87 -8.66 -26.47
CA GLU A 236 44.12 -7.37 -25.81
C GLU A 236 43.52 -7.33 -24.39
N PRO A 237 44.29 -6.87 -23.40
CA PRO A 237 43.74 -6.72 -22.05
C PRO A 237 42.71 -5.61 -21.96
N ILE A 238 41.72 -5.80 -21.09
CA ILE A 238 40.65 -4.85 -20.83
C ILE A 238 40.87 -4.16 -19.48
N THR A 239 40.09 -3.09 -19.22
CA THR A 239 40.09 -2.36 -17.97
C THR A 239 38.81 -2.64 -17.16
N ALA A 240 38.83 -2.37 -15.85
CA ALA A 240 37.63 -2.48 -15.00
C ALA A 240 36.46 -1.59 -15.52
N GLY A 241 36.76 -0.41 -16.10
CA GLY A 241 35.75 0.42 -16.76
C GLY A 241 35.08 -0.25 -17.96
N THR A 242 35.85 -1.08 -18.73
CA THR A 242 35.31 -1.89 -19.82
C THR A 242 34.32 -2.93 -19.26
N VAL A 243 34.68 -3.61 -18.16
CA VAL A 243 33.82 -4.58 -17.47
C VAL A 243 32.53 -3.93 -16.99
N ALA A 244 32.61 -2.78 -16.34
CA ALA A 244 31.42 -2.03 -15.86
C ALA A 244 30.49 -1.68 -17.01
N ASN A 245 31.00 -1.16 -18.14
CA ASN A 245 30.22 -0.86 -19.33
C ASN A 245 29.57 -2.12 -19.92
N TRP A 246 30.28 -3.22 -19.95
CA TRP A 246 29.77 -4.51 -20.43
C TRP A 246 28.67 -5.04 -19.53
N ARG A 247 28.86 -5.02 -18.22
CA ARG A 247 27.85 -5.42 -17.23
C ARG A 247 26.57 -4.60 -17.37
N GLN A 248 26.71 -3.30 -17.59
CA GLN A 248 25.54 -2.42 -17.78
C GLN A 248 24.81 -2.72 -19.08
N ARG A 249 25.50 -3.02 -20.18
CA ARG A 249 24.91 -3.37 -21.47
C ARG A 249 24.18 -4.72 -21.44
N HIS A 250 24.75 -5.70 -20.75
CA HIS A 250 24.23 -7.07 -20.67
C HIS A 250 23.59 -7.38 -19.32
N ASN A 251 23.05 -6.35 -18.66
CA ASN A 251 22.57 -6.46 -17.27
C ASN A 251 21.49 -7.54 -17.08
N ILE A 252 20.63 -7.76 -18.07
CA ILE A 252 19.58 -8.80 -18.00
C ILE A 252 20.20 -10.19 -17.78
N VAL A 253 21.23 -10.53 -18.53
CA VAL A 253 21.89 -11.84 -18.45
C VAL A 253 22.74 -11.95 -17.19
N THR A 254 23.50 -10.90 -16.85
CA THR A 254 24.41 -10.91 -15.70
C THR A 254 23.68 -10.86 -14.37
N GLU A 255 22.56 -10.14 -14.26
CA GLU A 255 21.76 -10.02 -13.04
C GLU A 255 21.13 -11.35 -12.59
N VAL A 256 20.70 -12.19 -13.54
CA VAL A 256 20.19 -13.52 -13.21
C VAL A 256 21.23 -14.38 -12.52
N GLY A 257 22.46 -14.37 -13.04
CA GLY A 257 23.56 -15.13 -12.45
C GLY A 257 23.96 -14.60 -11.08
N ARG A 258 24.04 -13.28 -10.93
CA ARG A 258 24.46 -12.61 -9.68
C ARG A 258 23.47 -12.70 -8.55
N HIS A 259 22.22 -12.45 -8.83
CA HIS A 259 21.18 -12.23 -7.81
C HIS A 259 20.04 -13.25 -7.88
N GLY A 260 20.05 -14.13 -8.88
CA GLY A 260 19.06 -15.17 -9.07
C GLY A 260 17.74 -14.69 -9.70
N LYS A 261 16.89 -15.67 -10.01
CA LYS A 261 15.63 -15.45 -10.72
C LYS A 261 14.64 -14.55 -9.97
N ASN A 262 14.58 -14.67 -8.65
CA ASN A 262 13.65 -13.88 -7.83
C ASN A 262 13.99 -12.39 -7.87
N TYR A 263 15.26 -12.05 -7.76
CA TYR A 263 15.73 -10.66 -7.90
C TYR A 263 15.33 -10.09 -9.28
N MET A 264 15.62 -10.85 -10.34
CA MET A 264 15.29 -10.42 -11.70
C MET A 264 13.77 -10.23 -11.88
N SER A 265 12.96 -11.19 -11.38
CA SER A 265 11.50 -11.10 -11.41
C SER A 265 11.00 -9.83 -10.70
N ASN A 266 11.63 -9.46 -9.59
CA ASN A 266 11.19 -8.32 -8.78
C ASN A 266 11.70 -6.96 -9.27
N THR A 267 12.77 -6.90 -10.09
CA THR A 267 13.43 -5.64 -10.44
C THR A 267 13.46 -5.32 -11.93
N LYS A 268 13.55 -6.33 -12.80
CA LYS A 268 13.78 -6.14 -14.24
C LYS A 268 12.61 -6.54 -15.12
N LEU A 269 11.81 -7.54 -14.70
CA LEU A 269 10.68 -8.00 -15.49
C LEU A 269 9.46 -7.10 -15.32
N MET A 270 8.54 -7.18 -16.27
CA MET A 270 7.29 -6.43 -16.23
C MET A 270 6.50 -6.79 -14.97
N GLN A 271 6.08 -5.79 -14.22
CA GLN A 271 5.30 -5.94 -12.99
C GLN A 271 3.82 -5.71 -13.28
N VAL A 272 2.96 -6.59 -12.75
CA VAL A 272 1.51 -6.37 -12.80
C VAL A 272 1.14 -5.35 -11.73
N LYS A 273 0.57 -4.23 -12.13
CA LYS A 273 -0.02 -3.25 -11.22
C LYS A 273 -1.42 -3.74 -10.82
N ARG A 274 -1.66 -3.89 -9.51
CA ARG A 274 -2.96 -4.29 -8.98
C ARG A 274 -3.68 -3.06 -8.42
N SER A 275 -4.98 -2.95 -8.70
CA SER A 275 -5.85 -1.98 -8.04
C SER A 275 -6.24 -2.48 -6.65
N LYS A 276 -6.58 -1.56 -5.75
CA LYS A 276 -7.20 -1.91 -4.47
C LYS A 276 -8.61 -2.44 -4.70
N PRO A 277 -9.15 -3.26 -3.77
CA PRO A 277 -10.56 -3.58 -3.75
C PRO A 277 -11.43 -2.32 -3.78
N THR A 278 -12.62 -2.41 -4.36
CA THR A 278 -13.54 -1.27 -4.53
C THR A 278 -14.48 -1.06 -3.34
N GLU A 279 -14.60 -2.09 -2.48
CA GLU A 279 -15.47 -2.09 -1.31
C GLU A 279 -14.78 -2.75 -0.11
N PRO A 280 -15.22 -2.43 1.13
CA PRO A 280 -14.81 -3.15 2.32
C PRO A 280 -15.19 -4.63 2.25
N LEU A 281 -14.45 -5.46 2.98
CA LEU A 281 -14.66 -6.91 3.11
C LEU A 281 -14.60 -7.70 1.78
N MET A 282 -13.99 -7.14 0.74
CA MET A 282 -13.69 -7.91 -0.47
C MET A 282 -12.41 -8.73 -0.34
N MET A 283 -11.41 -8.23 0.39
CA MET A 283 -10.13 -8.91 0.55
C MET A 283 -9.48 -8.57 1.87
N TRP A 284 -9.20 -9.60 2.65
CA TRP A 284 -8.30 -9.52 3.80
C TRP A 284 -6.93 -10.10 3.45
N SER A 285 -5.90 -9.45 3.94
CA SER A 285 -4.52 -9.92 3.84
C SER A 285 -3.91 -10.01 5.23
N ALA A 286 -3.47 -11.20 5.62
CA ALA A 286 -2.92 -11.45 6.94
C ALA A 286 -1.45 -11.84 6.86
N ASP A 287 -0.68 -11.41 7.85
CA ASP A 287 0.72 -11.76 8.04
C ASP A 287 1.16 -11.48 9.49
N GLY A 288 2.23 -12.14 9.91
CA GLY A 288 2.91 -11.85 11.17
C GLY A 288 3.98 -10.76 10.99
N TRP A 289 4.18 -9.97 12.02
CA TRP A 289 5.19 -8.91 12.06
C TRP A 289 5.86 -8.86 13.42
N ASP A 290 7.18 -9.02 13.44
CA ASP A 290 7.98 -8.74 14.63
C ASP A 290 8.13 -7.23 14.79
N VAL A 291 7.40 -6.69 15.75
CA VAL A 291 7.33 -5.24 15.95
C VAL A 291 8.68 -4.69 16.36
N GLU A 292 9.14 -3.65 15.68
CA GLU A 292 10.44 -3.03 15.95
C GLU A 292 10.42 -2.14 17.21
N LEU A 293 9.86 -2.67 18.30
CA LEU A 293 9.84 -2.04 19.62
C LEU A 293 10.50 -2.96 20.65
N PHE A 294 11.53 -2.49 21.31
CA PHE A 294 12.17 -3.22 22.40
C PHE A 294 11.39 -3.11 23.70
N TYR A 295 11.36 -4.21 24.47
CA TYR A 295 10.82 -4.21 25.82
C TYR A 295 11.71 -5.00 26.78
N GLN A 296 11.59 -4.70 28.09
CA GLN A 296 12.31 -5.38 29.13
C GLN A 296 11.53 -6.58 29.66
N LYS A 297 12.21 -7.71 29.79
CA LYS A 297 11.63 -8.97 30.33
C LYS A 297 12.64 -9.65 31.24
N ARG A 298 12.15 -10.18 32.35
CA ARG A 298 12.98 -10.98 33.25
C ARG A 298 12.97 -12.44 32.80
N VAL A 299 14.12 -12.96 32.37
CA VAL A 299 14.28 -14.35 31.94
C VAL A 299 15.30 -15.00 32.87
N ASN A 300 14.93 -16.09 33.55
CA ASN A 300 15.81 -16.81 34.49
C ASN A 300 16.50 -15.88 35.53
N GLY A 301 15.76 -14.91 36.06
CA GLY A 301 16.27 -13.98 37.05
C GLY A 301 17.08 -12.79 36.48
N THR A 302 17.46 -12.83 35.19
CA THR A 302 18.21 -11.78 34.52
C THR A 302 17.27 -10.90 33.68
N MET A 303 17.50 -9.58 33.71
CA MET A 303 16.75 -8.64 32.91
C MET A 303 17.30 -8.56 31.49
N THR A 304 16.45 -8.80 30.50
CA THR A 304 16.76 -8.67 29.08
C THR A 304 16.02 -7.46 28.50
N TYR A 305 16.60 -6.78 27.51
CA TYR A 305 16.11 -5.49 27.00
C TYR A 305 15.91 -5.46 25.48
N SER A 306 16.25 -6.56 24.79
CA SER A 306 16.16 -6.65 23.33
C SER A 306 15.05 -7.59 22.86
N ASN A 307 14.03 -7.77 23.69
CA ASN A 307 12.87 -8.59 23.35
C ASN A 307 11.95 -7.81 22.41
N ARG A 308 11.26 -8.51 21.56
CA ARG A 308 10.23 -7.97 20.65
C ARG A 308 8.98 -8.82 20.75
N MET A 309 7.84 -8.20 20.50
CA MET A 309 6.57 -8.88 20.34
C MET A 309 6.31 -9.14 18.87
N THR A 310 5.65 -10.25 18.58
CA THR A 310 5.09 -10.57 17.28
C THR A 310 3.60 -10.21 17.27
N VAL A 311 3.16 -9.54 16.25
CA VAL A 311 1.75 -9.20 16.03
C VAL A 311 1.29 -9.84 14.73
N VAL A 312 0.20 -10.61 14.77
CA VAL A 312 -0.51 -11.02 13.56
C VAL A 312 -1.56 -9.98 13.26
N VAL A 313 -1.51 -9.38 12.08
CA VAL A 313 -2.47 -8.37 11.64
C VAL A 313 -3.26 -8.87 10.44
N ILE A 314 -4.57 -8.74 10.51
CA ILE A 314 -5.49 -8.96 9.40
C ILE A 314 -5.89 -7.58 8.87
N LEU A 315 -5.51 -7.30 7.64
CA LEU A 315 -5.70 -6.03 6.99
C LEU A 315 -6.82 -6.11 5.95
N ASP A 316 -7.82 -5.25 6.04
CA ASP A 316 -8.75 -5.03 4.93
C ASP A 316 -8.07 -4.19 3.85
N ALA A 317 -7.93 -4.76 2.66
CA ALA A 317 -7.16 -4.18 1.57
C ALA A 317 -7.84 -2.97 0.90
N PHE A 318 -9.13 -2.71 1.16
CA PHE A 318 -9.87 -1.57 0.61
C PHE A 318 -9.20 -0.24 0.99
N CYS A 319 -9.00 -0.01 2.27
CA CYS A 319 -8.36 1.21 2.76
C CYS A 319 -7.15 0.96 3.66
N ASN A 320 -6.61 -0.27 3.67
CA ASN A 320 -5.57 -0.73 4.59
C ASN A 320 -6.00 -0.56 6.06
N TYR A 321 -7.19 -1.06 6.38
CA TYR A 321 -7.78 -1.01 7.71
C TYR A 321 -7.38 -2.26 8.50
N PRO A 322 -6.78 -2.16 9.69
CA PRO A 322 -6.45 -3.31 10.53
C PRO A 322 -7.73 -3.85 11.17
N ILE A 323 -8.42 -4.75 10.47
CA ILE A 323 -9.71 -5.30 10.89
C ILE A 323 -9.57 -6.23 12.10
N GLY A 324 -8.46 -6.99 12.17
CA GLY A 324 -8.17 -7.89 13.26
C GLY A 324 -6.69 -7.93 13.61
N TYR A 325 -6.37 -8.25 14.86
CA TYR A 325 -5.01 -8.49 15.30
C TYR A 325 -4.97 -9.37 16.55
N ALA A 326 -3.81 -9.98 16.78
CA ALA A 326 -3.46 -10.62 18.04
C ALA A 326 -1.95 -10.47 18.30
N ILE A 327 -1.55 -10.41 19.56
CA ILE A 327 -0.17 -10.12 19.99
C ILE A 327 0.33 -11.27 20.84
N ASP A 328 1.52 -11.81 20.51
CA ASP A 328 2.20 -12.82 21.32
C ASP A 328 3.73 -12.69 21.15
N ASN A 329 4.48 -13.52 21.83
CA ASN A 329 5.95 -13.59 21.71
C ASN A 329 6.40 -14.20 20.36
N HIS A 330 5.60 -15.06 19.76
CA HIS A 330 5.90 -15.76 18.49
C HIS A 330 4.64 -16.00 17.69
N GLU A 331 4.75 -15.97 16.37
CA GLU A 331 3.66 -16.39 15.48
C GLU A 331 3.40 -17.88 15.61
N ASN A 332 2.17 -18.24 15.95
CA ASN A 332 1.70 -19.61 16.03
C ASN A 332 0.23 -19.69 15.58
N SER A 333 -0.32 -20.90 15.48
CA SER A 333 -1.71 -21.11 15.04
C SER A 333 -2.75 -20.51 15.95
N ASP A 334 -2.48 -20.43 17.25
CA ASP A 334 -3.42 -19.87 18.23
C ASP A 334 -3.52 -18.36 18.09
N VAL A 335 -2.40 -17.66 17.91
CA VAL A 335 -2.37 -16.21 17.65
C VAL A 335 -3.08 -15.87 16.34
N ILE A 336 -2.91 -16.67 15.30
CA ILE A 336 -3.64 -16.46 14.03
C ILE A 336 -5.14 -16.66 14.24
N ARG A 337 -5.56 -17.66 15.01
CA ARG A 337 -6.95 -17.90 15.36
C ARG A 337 -7.54 -16.73 16.17
N GLU A 338 -6.81 -16.23 17.15
CA GLU A 338 -7.20 -15.05 17.94
C GLU A 338 -7.33 -13.79 17.07
N ALA A 339 -6.42 -13.57 16.13
CA ALA A 339 -6.52 -12.45 15.18
C ALA A 339 -7.77 -12.55 14.30
N LEU A 340 -8.13 -13.78 13.85
CA LEU A 340 -9.36 -14.03 13.09
C LEU A 340 -10.61 -13.79 13.96
N ALA A 341 -10.61 -14.24 15.21
CA ALA A 341 -11.68 -13.97 16.16
C ALA A 341 -11.87 -12.47 16.38
N ASN A 342 -10.76 -11.76 16.63
CA ASN A 342 -10.78 -10.29 16.77
C ASN A 342 -11.32 -9.60 15.52
N ALA A 343 -10.97 -10.06 14.31
CA ALA A 343 -11.49 -9.51 13.07
C ALA A 343 -13.01 -9.67 12.96
N MET A 344 -13.55 -10.83 13.30
CA MET A 344 -14.99 -11.08 13.26
C MET A 344 -15.75 -10.26 14.30
N GLN A 345 -15.22 -10.15 15.52
CA GLN A 345 -15.78 -9.29 16.57
C GLN A 345 -15.77 -7.82 16.14
N HIS A 346 -14.66 -7.36 15.57
CA HIS A 346 -14.55 -5.98 15.11
C HIS A 346 -15.46 -5.67 13.92
N CYS A 347 -15.73 -6.64 13.04
CA CYS A 347 -16.78 -6.52 12.02
C CYS A 347 -18.16 -6.28 12.67
N ARG A 348 -18.48 -7.00 13.77
CA ARG A 348 -19.72 -6.80 14.51
C ARG A 348 -19.79 -5.39 15.13
N GLU A 349 -18.68 -4.85 15.65
CA GLU A 349 -18.62 -3.48 16.16
C GLU A 349 -18.82 -2.42 15.08
N LEU A 350 -18.34 -2.69 13.85
CA LEU A 350 -18.44 -1.76 12.73
C LEU A 350 -19.81 -1.78 12.05
N TYR A 351 -20.40 -2.98 11.87
CA TYR A 351 -21.54 -3.21 11.00
C TYR A 351 -22.75 -3.80 11.73
N GLY A 352 -22.63 -4.12 13.02
CA GLY A 352 -23.69 -4.77 13.82
C GLY A 352 -23.73 -6.30 13.69
N GLU A 353 -23.05 -6.87 12.69
CA GLU A 353 -23.04 -8.30 12.37
C GLU A 353 -21.62 -8.80 12.10
N MET A 354 -21.36 -10.09 12.31
CA MET A 354 -20.10 -10.75 11.98
C MET A 354 -20.08 -11.08 10.49
N LEU A 355 -19.69 -10.11 9.66
CA LEU A 355 -19.67 -10.26 8.21
C LEU A 355 -18.40 -10.99 7.76
N MET A 356 -18.57 -12.02 6.91
CA MET A 356 -17.47 -12.75 6.29
C MET A 356 -16.84 -11.92 5.18
N VAL A 357 -15.56 -12.20 4.87
CA VAL A 357 -14.86 -11.56 3.75
C VAL A 357 -14.99 -12.43 2.47
N ASP A 358 -15.03 -11.82 1.29
CA ASP A 358 -15.06 -12.59 0.04
C ASP A 358 -13.77 -13.39 -0.19
N GLN A 359 -12.61 -12.79 0.15
CA GLN A 359 -11.30 -13.39 -0.08
C GLN A 359 -10.35 -13.17 1.11
N TYR A 360 -9.72 -14.24 1.56
CA TYR A 360 -8.66 -14.21 2.57
C TYR A 360 -7.32 -14.62 1.96
N GLN A 361 -6.26 -13.87 2.23
CA GLN A 361 -4.90 -14.14 1.79
C GLN A 361 -3.96 -14.26 2.98
N SER A 362 -3.26 -15.38 3.08
CA SER A 362 -2.28 -15.67 4.13
C SER A 362 -1.08 -16.46 3.57
N ASP A 363 -0.04 -16.63 4.36
CA ASP A 363 1.11 -17.47 4.03
C ASP A 363 0.77 -18.95 4.02
N HIS A 364 1.61 -19.75 3.34
CA HIS A 364 1.49 -21.22 3.31
C HIS A 364 1.77 -21.88 4.66
N TYR A 365 2.53 -21.21 5.51
CA TYR A 365 2.79 -21.70 6.87
C TYR A 365 1.46 -21.81 7.61
N ALA A 366 1.23 -22.87 8.34
CA ALA A 366 0.00 -23.14 9.08
C ALA A 366 -1.30 -23.33 8.26
N MET A 367 -1.29 -23.17 6.92
CA MET A 367 -2.52 -23.24 6.13
C MET A 367 -3.29 -24.54 6.33
N LYS A 368 -2.60 -25.70 6.46
CA LYS A 368 -3.28 -27.00 6.66
C LYS A 368 -4.03 -27.07 7.98
N ALA A 369 -3.43 -26.58 9.06
CA ALA A 369 -4.04 -26.59 10.40
C ALA A 369 -5.17 -25.56 10.52
N LEU A 370 -5.04 -24.41 9.85
CA LEU A 370 -5.98 -23.29 9.95
C LEU A 370 -7.02 -23.24 8.82
N GLN A 371 -6.95 -24.17 7.85
CA GLN A 371 -7.89 -24.21 6.73
C GLN A 371 -9.37 -24.18 7.16
N PRO A 372 -9.80 -24.92 8.19
CA PRO A 372 -11.19 -24.85 8.64
C PRO A 372 -11.58 -23.44 9.11
N TYR A 373 -10.70 -22.78 9.86
CA TYR A 373 -10.94 -21.42 10.36
C TYR A 373 -10.98 -20.37 9.25
N TYR A 374 -10.08 -20.50 8.26
CA TYR A 374 -10.09 -19.62 7.08
C TYR A 374 -11.37 -19.77 6.27
N ALA A 375 -11.84 -21.02 6.08
CA ALA A 375 -13.09 -21.29 5.37
C ALA A 375 -14.34 -20.77 6.09
N MET A 376 -14.25 -20.56 7.41
CA MET A 376 -15.31 -19.97 8.21
C MET A 376 -15.40 -18.46 8.06
N VAL A 377 -14.29 -17.78 7.90
CA VAL A 377 -14.25 -16.30 7.82
C VAL A 377 -14.30 -15.78 6.39
N ALA A 378 -14.02 -16.61 5.38
CA ALA A 378 -13.90 -16.19 3.99
C ALA A 378 -14.53 -17.17 3.01
N ASP A 379 -15.14 -16.65 1.95
CA ASP A 379 -15.67 -17.49 0.86
C ASP A 379 -14.55 -18.12 0.03
N LYS A 380 -13.41 -17.43 -0.13
CA LYS A 380 -12.24 -17.90 -0.87
C LYS A 380 -10.96 -17.70 -0.08
N VAL A 381 -10.16 -18.74 0.04
CA VAL A 381 -8.84 -18.67 0.65
C VAL A 381 -7.79 -18.79 -0.44
N ILE A 382 -6.93 -17.78 -0.56
CA ILE A 382 -5.89 -17.70 -1.59
C ILE A 382 -4.53 -17.62 -0.89
N PRO A 383 -3.70 -18.68 -0.98
CA PRO A 383 -2.37 -18.62 -0.42
C PRO A 383 -1.50 -17.61 -1.17
N ALA A 384 -0.67 -16.88 -0.45
CA ALA A 384 0.32 -16.01 -1.05
C ALA A 384 1.40 -16.87 -1.75
N ARG A 385 1.88 -16.43 -2.92
CA ARG A 385 2.99 -17.11 -3.60
C ARG A 385 4.27 -16.87 -2.82
N VAL A 386 4.98 -17.96 -2.51
CA VAL A 386 6.29 -17.92 -1.85
C VAL A 386 7.26 -17.03 -2.63
N GLY A 387 7.94 -16.12 -1.93
CA GLY A 387 8.93 -15.20 -2.52
C GLY A 387 8.36 -14.00 -3.27
N ASN A 388 7.05 -13.74 -3.20
CA ASN A 388 6.43 -12.56 -3.81
C ASN A 388 5.81 -11.62 -2.74
N ALA A 389 6.66 -11.06 -1.91
CA ALA A 389 6.32 -10.08 -0.87
C ALA A 389 5.49 -8.90 -1.40
N LYS A 390 5.75 -8.48 -2.66
CA LYS A 390 5.01 -7.37 -3.30
C LYS A 390 3.52 -7.66 -3.55
N SER A 391 3.09 -8.91 -3.42
CA SER A 391 1.68 -9.30 -3.63
C SER A 391 0.81 -9.13 -2.39
N LYS A 392 1.41 -8.89 -1.22
CA LYS A 392 0.71 -8.74 0.05
C LYS A 392 0.57 -7.26 0.43
N PRO A 393 -0.64 -6.72 0.52
CA PRO A 393 -0.86 -5.35 1.02
C PRO A 393 -0.33 -5.14 2.44
N VAL A 394 -0.43 -6.17 3.30
CA VAL A 394 -0.06 -6.11 4.71
C VAL A 394 1.43 -5.84 4.94
N GLU A 395 2.35 -6.32 4.10
CA GLU A 395 3.78 -6.04 4.25
C GLU A 395 4.12 -4.55 4.08
N ARG A 396 3.44 -3.87 3.14
CA ARG A 396 3.59 -2.42 3.00
C ARG A 396 2.98 -1.67 4.18
N TYR A 397 1.94 -2.22 4.76
CA TYR A 397 1.32 -1.67 5.94
C TYR A 397 2.25 -1.75 7.16
N PHE A 398 2.95 -2.87 7.36
CA PHE A 398 3.97 -2.98 8.41
C PHE A 398 5.11 -1.97 8.24
N LEU A 399 5.55 -1.77 7.00
CA LEU A 399 6.56 -0.74 6.73
C LEU A 399 6.05 0.68 7.07
N HIS A 400 4.78 0.99 6.82
CA HIS A 400 4.14 2.23 7.23
C HIS A 400 4.09 2.36 8.75
N LEU A 401 3.62 1.33 9.47
CA LEU A 401 3.59 1.34 10.94
C LEU A 401 4.99 1.55 11.54
N ASN A 402 5.99 0.86 11.01
CA ASN A 402 7.37 1.01 11.50
C ASN A 402 7.91 2.42 11.25
N ASN A 403 7.73 2.98 10.05
CA ASN A 403 8.25 4.30 9.70
C ASN A 403 7.55 5.44 10.44
N ASP A 404 6.23 5.38 10.53
CA ASP A 404 5.42 6.55 10.92
C ASP A 404 4.96 6.49 12.39
N MET A 405 4.87 5.28 12.96
CA MET A 405 4.36 5.08 14.33
C MET A 405 5.44 4.58 15.29
N CYS A 406 6.08 3.44 14.99
CA CYS A 406 7.09 2.86 15.89
C CYS A 406 8.32 3.74 16.00
N HIS A 407 8.77 4.36 14.90
CA HIS A 407 9.93 5.24 14.87
C HIS A 407 9.83 6.44 15.82
N ALA A 408 8.61 6.88 16.13
CA ALA A 408 8.37 7.98 17.09
C ALA A 408 8.53 7.56 18.57
N LEU A 409 8.62 6.25 18.85
CA LEU A 409 8.69 5.74 20.22
C LEU A 409 10.15 5.57 20.70
N PRO A 410 10.44 5.83 21.98
CA PRO A 410 11.80 5.83 22.50
C PRO A 410 12.46 4.44 22.55
N ASN A 411 11.69 3.38 22.50
CA ASN A 411 12.15 1.99 22.47
C ASN A 411 12.19 1.39 21.06
N TRP A 412 12.12 2.22 20.02
CA TRP A 412 12.21 1.75 18.65
C TRP A 412 13.57 1.14 18.33
N SER A 413 13.57 -0.08 17.76
CA SER A 413 14.77 -0.90 17.53
C SER A 413 15.43 -0.71 16.16
N GLY A 414 14.82 0.10 15.27
CA GLY A 414 15.35 0.35 13.93
C GLY A 414 14.67 -0.45 12.81
N PHE A 415 15.25 -0.39 11.62
CA PHE A 415 14.73 -1.05 10.40
C PHE A 415 15.27 -2.47 10.18
N GLY A 416 15.86 -3.09 11.19
CA GLY A 416 16.55 -4.37 11.09
C GLY A 416 18.06 -4.23 10.77
N ILE A 417 18.82 -5.25 11.13
CA ILE A 417 20.30 -5.26 11.11
C ILE A 417 20.86 -5.09 9.69
N THR A 418 20.15 -5.59 8.67
CA THR A 418 20.59 -5.53 7.27
C THR A 418 20.22 -4.23 6.56
N SER A 419 19.48 -3.34 7.22
CA SER A 419 19.07 -2.07 6.62
C SER A 419 20.24 -1.10 6.55
N LYS A 420 20.46 -0.52 5.37
CA LYS A 420 21.46 0.54 5.13
C LYS A 420 20.89 1.95 5.29
N LYS A 421 19.71 2.11 5.92
CA LYS A 421 19.10 3.43 6.10
C LYS A 421 19.93 4.28 7.08
N SER A 422 20.15 5.53 6.74
CA SER A 422 20.86 6.51 7.57
C SER A 422 20.11 6.89 8.85
N SER A 423 18.80 6.63 8.91
CA SER A 423 17.93 6.91 10.04
C SER A 423 17.82 5.78 11.05
N GLN A 424 18.80 4.91 11.14
CA GLN A 424 18.89 3.90 12.21
C GLN A 424 19.09 4.59 13.57
N PRO A 425 18.50 4.04 14.67
CA PRO A 425 18.69 4.60 15.99
C PRO A 425 20.16 4.49 16.43
N ASN A 426 20.62 5.45 17.24
CA ASN A 426 21.94 5.39 17.83
C ASN A 426 21.99 4.28 18.89
N ILE A 427 22.89 3.33 18.70
CA ILE A 427 23.06 2.15 19.59
C ILE A 427 23.45 2.57 21.02
N ASP A 428 24.31 3.56 21.16
CA ASP A 428 24.75 4.04 22.47
C ASP A 428 23.59 4.69 23.22
N TRP A 429 22.78 5.47 22.52
CA TRP A 429 21.56 6.06 23.06
C TRP A 429 20.55 4.99 23.51
N LEU A 430 20.31 3.95 22.72
CA LEU A 430 19.46 2.81 23.09
C LEU A 430 19.98 2.10 24.34
N ASN A 431 21.28 1.86 24.42
CA ASN A 431 21.92 1.21 25.57
C ASN A 431 21.84 2.04 26.86
N MET A 432 21.94 3.36 26.77
CA MET A 432 21.74 4.26 27.92
C MET A 432 20.30 4.25 28.43
N ASN A 433 19.32 4.16 27.50
CA ASN A 433 17.90 4.25 27.84
C ASN A 433 17.20 2.89 28.05
N LYS A 434 17.87 1.76 27.84
CA LYS A 434 17.26 0.42 27.91
C LYS A 434 16.52 0.11 29.22
N LYS A 435 16.94 0.69 30.35
CA LYS A 435 16.28 0.52 31.64
C LYS A 435 14.92 1.26 31.73
N ASN A 436 14.69 2.20 30.81
CA ASN A 436 13.45 2.98 30.72
C ASN A 436 12.48 2.38 29.68
N PHE A 437 12.87 1.27 29.00
CA PHE A 437 11.97 0.60 28.08
C PHE A 437 10.74 0.06 28.83
N PRO A 438 9.58 -0.01 28.20
CA PRO A 438 8.40 -0.61 28.80
C PRO A 438 8.65 -2.09 29.12
N ASP A 439 7.88 -2.62 30.04
CA ASP A 439 7.75 -4.06 30.24
C ASP A 439 6.83 -4.69 29.17
N GLU A 440 6.53 -5.97 29.34
CA GLU A 440 5.68 -6.72 28.41
C GLU A 440 4.29 -6.10 28.26
N ALA A 441 3.65 -5.73 29.35
CA ALA A 441 2.34 -5.08 29.32
C ALA A 441 2.39 -3.69 28.67
N GLY A 442 3.46 -2.94 28.92
CA GLY A 442 3.65 -1.62 28.34
C GLY A 442 3.89 -1.64 26.83
N VAL A 443 4.63 -2.61 26.30
CA VAL A 443 4.81 -2.73 24.84
C VAL A 443 3.54 -3.22 24.15
N ILE A 444 2.76 -4.11 24.79
CA ILE A 444 1.44 -4.50 24.29
C ILE A 444 0.53 -3.27 24.17
N ALA A 445 0.46 -2.45 25.22
CA ALA A 445 -0.32 -1.21 25.20
C ALA A 445 0.15 -0.22 24.13
N GLN A 446 1.47 -0.15 23.82
CA GLN A 446 1.98 0.65 22.72
C GLN A 446 1.49 0.12 21.35
N ILE A 447 1.51 -1.18 21.14
CA ILE A 447 1.04 -1.81 19.89
C ILE A 447 -0.46 -1.59 19.72
N GLU A 448 -1.25 -1.79 20.77
CA GLU A 448 -2.69 -1.54 20.76
C GLU A 448 -3.03 -0.08 20.46
N MET A 449 -2.29 0.85 21.07
CA MET A 449 -2.43 2.29 20.79
C MET A 449 -2.17 2.59 19.30
N ILE A 450 -1.13 2.01 18.71
CA ILE A 450 -0.81 2.18 17.30
C ILE A 450 -1.94 1.67 16.41
N ILE A 451 -2.42 0.44 16.67
CA ILE A 451 -3.49 -0.17 15.87
C ILE A 451 -4.80 0.60 16.02
N ASN A 452 -5.16 1.01 17.25
CA ASN A 452 -6.38 1.76 17.50
C ASN A 452 -6.35 3.15 16.84
N LYS A 453 -5.22 3.83 16.83
CA LYS A 453 -5.03 5.09 16.12
C LYS A 453 -5.26 4.93 14.61
N GLU A 454 -4.75 3.84 14.02
CA GLU A 454 -4.99 3.50 12.61
C GLU A 454 -6.47 3.17 12.34
N ARG A 455 -7.12 2.45 13.25
CA ARG A 455 -8.57 2.18 13.17
C ARG A 455 -9.38 3.47 13.20
N GLU A 456 -9.11 4.36 14.14
CA GLU A 456 -9.79 5.66 14.25
C GLU A 456 -9.61 6.49 12.98
N ALA A 457 -8.38 6.63 12.49
CA ALA A 457 -8.06 7.41 11.30
C ALA A 457 -8.79 6.92 10.04
N LYS A 458 -9.07 5.63 9.94
CA LYS A 458 -9.63 5.00 8.73
C LYS A 458 -11.09 4.55 8.88
N ARG A 459 -11.67 4.62 10.09
CA ARG A 459 -13.04 4.16 10.38
C ARG A 459 -14.08 4.81 9.46
N ALA A 460 -14.02 6.12 9.29
CA ALA A 460 -14.93 6.84 8.41
C ALA A 460 -14.87 6.34 6.96
N MET A 461 -13.68 5.98 6.49
CA MET A 461 -13.47 5.45 5.13
C MET A 461 -14.05 4.03 5.00
N MET A 462 -13.89 3.18 6.04
CA MET A 462 -14.48 1.84 6.09
C MET A 462 -16.01 1.90 6.02
N LEU A 463 -16.64 2.85 6.72
CA LEU A 463 -18.10 2.98 6.81
C LEU A 463 -18.73 3.80 5.68
N ALA A 464 -17.92 4.52 4.87
CA ALA A 464 -18.43 5.45 3.85
C ALA A 464 -19.36 4.81 2.80
N LYS A 465 -19.25 3.49 2.58
CA LYS A 465 -20.08 2.75 1.62
C LYS A 465 -21.28 2.02 2.26
N GLY A 466 -21.50 2.23 3.56
CA GLY A 466 -22.53 1.51 4.31
C GLY A 466 -22.13 0.06 4.61
N THR A 467 -23.10 -0.74 5.06
CA THR A 467 -22.89 -2.16 5.38
C THR A 467 -22.76 -2.99 4.10
N PRO A 468 -21.62 -3.66 3.88
CA PRO A 468 -21.44 -4.51 2.71
C PRO A 468 -22.37 -5.72 2.74
N LYS A 469 -22.89 -6.11 1.59
CA LYS A 469 -23.70 -7.34 1.47
C LYS A 469 -22.79 -8.55 1.46
N ARG A 470 -22.59 -9.15 2.62
CA ARG A 470 -21.73 -10.34 2.82
C ARG A 470 -22.49 -11.40 3.61
N ARG A 471 -21.98 -12.62 3.58
CA ARG A 471 -22.49 -13.67 4.45
C ARG A 471 -22.23 -13.31 5.91
N VAL A 472 -23.20 -13.60 6.75
CA VAL A 472 -23.10 -13.43 8.20
C VAL A 472 -22.62 -14.74 8.81
N MET A 473 -21.64 -14.68 9.69
CA MET A 473 -21.25 -15.81 10.53
C MET A 473 -22.21 -15.91 11.69
N ASP A 474 -22.82 -17.08 11.86
CA ASP A 474 -23.64 -17.38 13.01
C ASP A 474 -22.80 -17.36 14.30
N ARG A 475 -23.37 -16.85 15.38
CA ARG A 475 -22.72 -16.77 16.69
C ARG A 475 -22.39 -18.16 17.26
N GLU A 476 -23.22 -19.16 17.00
CA GLU A 476 -22.95 -20.54 17.39
C GLU A 476 -21.65 -21.05 16.78
N LEU A 477 -21.52 -20.89 15.45
CA LEU A 477 -20.31 -21.28 14.73
C LEU A 477 -19.09 -20.47 15.16
N PHE A 478 -19.27 -19.18 15.48
CA PHE A 478 -18.19 -18.35 16.01
C PHE A 478 -17.69 -18.91 17.36
N LEU A 479 -18.58 -19.15 18.30
CA LEU A 479 -18.20 -19.69 19.62
C LEU A 479 -17.61 -21.08 19.54
N LEU A 480 -18.14 -21.94 18.67
CA LEU A 480 -17.62 -23.31 18.47
C LEU A 480 -16.16 -23.31 18.01
N ASN A 481 -15.77 -22.40 17.11
CA ASN A 481 -14.45 -22.42 16.48
C ASN A 481 -13.46 -21.44 17.13
N PHE A 482 -13.93 -20.29 17.57
CA PHE A 482 -13.09 -19.23 18.12
C PHE A 482 -13.27 -19.02 19.61
N GLY A 483 -14.34 -19.56 20.22
CA GLY A 483 -14.61 -19.43 21.66
C GLY A 483 -13.52 -20.07 22.51
N HIS A 484 -13.29 -19.47 23.67
CA HIS A 484 -12.47 -20.04 24.72
C HIS A 484 -13.24 -21.13 25.46
N THR A 485 -12.55 -22.11 25.99
CA THR A 485 -13.17 -23.15 26.81
C THR A 485 -12.71 -23.02 28.27
N THR A 486 -13.57 -23.38 29.20
CA THR A 486 -13.22 -23.35 30.65
C THR A 486 -12.23 -24.44 31.05
N GLY A 487 -12.00 -25.46 30.19
CA GLY A 487 -11.21 -26.65 30.51
C GLY A 487 -11.91 -27.65 31.43
N PHE A 488 -13.11 -27.31 31.92
CA PHE A 488 -13.93 -28.19 32.76
C PHE A 488 -15.24 -28.51 32.08
N LYS A 489 -15.82 -29.67 32.44
CA LYS A 489 -17.15 -30.06 32.01
C LYS A 489 -18.16 -29.79 33.10
N ASN A 490 -19.27 -29.21 32.69
CA ASN A 490 -20.36 -28.83 33.57
C ASN A 490 -21.60 -29.69 33.32
N SER A 491 -22.41 -29.94 34.34
CA SER A 491 -23.71 -30.59 34.24
C SER A 491 -24.82 -29.62 34.56
N ILE A 492 -26.03 -29.89 34.04
CA ILE A 492 -27.21 -29.08 34.33
C ILE A 492 -27.60 -29.34 35.79
N GLU A 493 -27.77 -28.30 36.54
CA GLU A 493 -28.35 -28.29 37.91
C GLU A 493 -29.71 -27.62 37.85
N GLY A 494 -30.49 -27.70 38.94
CA GLY A 494 -31.84 -27.14 38.99
C GLY A 494 -31.96 -25.63 38.67
N CYS A 495 -30.85 -24.93 38.74
CA CYS A 495 -30.75 -23.50 38.40
C CYS A 495 -30.09 -23.23 37.02
N GLY A 496 -30.01 -24.22 36.13
CA GLY A 496 -29.30 -24.15 34.85
C GLY A 496 -27.85 -24.58 34.98
N LEU A 497 -26.99 -24.11 34.06
CA LEU A 497 -25.59 -24.49 34.00
C LEU A 497 -24.73 -23.48 34.79
N ARG A 498 -24.00 -23.96 35.78
CA ARG A 498 -23.09 -23.16 36.57
C ARG A 498 -21.69 -23.22 36.01
N VAL A 499 -21.13 -22.07 35.63
CA VAL A 499 -19.81 -21.98 34.97
C VAL A 499 -18.95 -20.99 35.75
N THR A 500 -17.65 -21.34 35.92
CA THR A 500 -16.68 -20.39 36.49
C THR A 500 -15.82 -19.85 35.35
N ILE A 501 -15.92 -18.55 35.08
CA ILE A 501 -15.12 -17.81 34.11
C ILE A 501 -14.39 -16.70 34.84
N ASP A 502 -13.09 -16.57 34.69
CA ASP A 502 -12.24 -15.54 35.30
C ASP A 502 -12.44 -15.40 36.83
N ARG A 503 -12.55 -16.54 37.53
CA ARG A 503 -12.82 -16.66 38.99
C ARG A 503 -14.22 -16.17 39.41
N ALA A 504 -15.06 -15.75 38.47
CA ALA A 504 -16.46 -15.40 38.74
C ALA A 504 -17.38 -16.56 38.39
N ILE A 505 -18.35 -16.82 39.26
CA ILE A 505 -19.37 -17.83 39.01
C ILE A 505 -20.52 -17.19 38.26
N ARG A 506 -20.85 -17.75 37.09
CA ARG A 506 -21.98 -17.32 36.26
C ARG A 506 -22.93 -18.48 36.05
N GLN A 507 -24.19 -18.20 35.83
CA GLN A 507 -25.21 -19.17 35.55
C GLN A 507 -25.79 -18.90 34.18
N TYR A 508 -25.96 -19.96 33.38
CA TYR A 508 -26.49 -19.89 32.03
C TYR A 508 -27.65 -20.86 31.87
N ASP A 509 -28.60 -20.51 31.05
CA ASP A 509 -29.77 -21.33 30.78
C ASP A 509 -30.26 -21.08 29.35
N CYS A 510 -31.24 -21.88 28.90
CA CYS A 510 -31.81 -21.74 27.58
C CYS A 510 -33.30 -22.07 27.59
N PHE A 511 -34.05 -21.40 26.69
CA PHE A 511 -35.48 -21.58 26.51
C PHE A 511 -35.82 -22.66 25.45
N ASP A 512 -34.89 -23.60 25.23
CA ASP A 512 -35.14 -24.78 24.41
C ASP A 512 -35.64 -25.93 25.28
N PRO A 513 -36.83 -26.50 25.06
CA PRO A 513 -37.34 -27.63 25.81
C PRO A 513 -36.40 -28.83 25.78
N SER A 514 -35.76 -29.10 24.65
CA SER A 514 -34.84 -30.26 24.50
C SER A 514 -33.60 -30.16 25.39
N TRP A 515 -33.18 -28.95 25.76
CA TRP A 515 -32.08 -28.73 26.69
C TRP A 515 -32.31 -29.43 28.02
N ARG A 516 -33.53 -29.44 28.54
CA ARG A 516 -33.90 -30.03 29.82
C ARG A 516 -33.96 -31.55 29.79
N GLU A 517 -33.99 -32.17 28.59
CA GLU A 517 -33.98 -33.60 28.42
C GLU A 517 -32.56 -34.23 28.58
N HIS A 518 -31.53 -33.37 28.66
CA HIS A 518 -30.11 -33.77 28.69
C HIS A 518 -29.42 -33.42 30.00
N ASP A 519 -30.07 -33.64 31.14
CA ASP A 519 -29.53 -33.39 32.48
C ASP A 519 -28.38 -34.34 32.86
N ASP A 520 -28.27 -35.51 32.20
CA ASP A 520 -27.22 -36.50 32.36
C ASP A 520 -25.96 -36.21 31.54
N VAL A 521 -26.02 -35.24 30.61
CA VAL A 521 -24.91 -34.88 29.71
C VAL A 521 -23.93 -33.94 30.40
N ARG A 522 -22.64 -34.16 30.12
CA ARG A 522 -21.58 -33.26 30.56
C ARG A 522 -21.20 -32.31 29.43
N TRP A 523 -21.32 -31.03 29.68
CA TRP A 523 -21.19 -29.98 28.69
C TRP A 523 -19.82 -29.29 28.72
N THR A 524 -19.20 -29.14 27.55
CA THR A 524 -18.07 -28.24 27.34
C THR A 524 -18.61 -26.86 26.97
N ILE A 525 -18.13 -25.83 27.64
CA ILE A 525 -18.62 -24.47 27.43
C ILE A 525 -17.63 -23.67 26.60
N HIS A 526 -18.12 -23.12 25.51
CA HIS A 526 -17.40 -22.19 24.66
C HIS A 526 -17.93 -20.78 24.90
N TYR A 527 -17.06 -19.84 25.21
CA TYR A 527 -17.42 -18.47 25.53
C TYR A 527 -16.50 -17.45 24.85
N ASP A 528 -16.99 -16.26 24.67
CA ASP A 528 -16.23 -15.12 24.21
C ASP A 528 -15.88 -14.24 25.45
N PRO A 529 -14.58 -14.04 25.78
CA PRO A 529 -14.19 -13.20 26.92
C PRO A 529 -14.74 -11.77 26.88
N ASN A 530 -14.98 -11.26 25.66
CA ASN A 530 -15.50 -9.91 25.46
C ASN A 530 -17.02 -9.80 25.52
N ASP A 531 -17.73 -10.94 25.40
CA ASP A 531 -19.21 -10.97 25.46
C ASP A 531 -19.70 -12.24 26.14
N LEU A 532 -19.85 -12.19 27.44
CA LEU A 532 -20.29 -13.28 28.28
C LEU A 532 -21.82 -13.41 28.39
N THR A 533 -22.61 -12.63 27.65
CA THR A 533 -24.06 -12.68 27.67
C THR A 533 -24.61 -14.01 27.15
N HIS A 534 -23.87 -14.67 26.24
CA HIS A 534 -24.23 -15.95 25.68
C HIS A 534 -23.01 -16.86 25.63
N VAL A 535 -23.22 -18.13 25.88
CA VAL A 535 -22.20 -19.19 25.75
C VAL A 535 -22.76 -20.34 24.96
N LEU A 536 -21.89 -21.12 24.31
CA LEU A 536 -22.27 -22.31 23.60
C LEU A 536 -21.91 -23.53 24.44
N ALA A 537 -22.89 -24.40 24.73
CA ALA A 537 -22.68 -25.68 25.36
C ALA A 537 -22.64 -26.77 24.28
N THR A 538 -21.61 -27.62 24.31
CA THR A 538 -21.48 -28.78 23.42
C THR A 538 -21.26 -30.06 24.22
N ASP A 539 -21.81 -31.15 23.75
CA ASP A 539 -21.46 -32.49 24.29
C ASP A 539 -20.06 -32.94 23.86
N ASP A 540 -19.61 -34.11 24.35
CA ASP A 540 -18.27 -34.62 24.06
C ASP A 540 -18.04 -34.95 22.58
N LYS A 541 -19.10 -35.24 21.84
CA LYS A 541 -19.03 -35.57 20.41
C LYS A 541 -19.29 -34.37 19.48
N GLY A 542 -19.76 -33.27 20.04
CA GLY A 542 -20.19 -32.10 19.27
C GLY A 542 -21.49 -32.29 18.49
N GLU A 543 -22.25 -33.35 18.84
CA GLU A 543 -23.54 -33.66 18.22
C GLU A 543 -24.67 -32.80 18.78
N LEU A 544 -24.62 -32.52 20.08
CA LEU A 544 -25.57 -31.65 20.77
C LEU A 544 -24.94 -30.25 20.98
N ARG A 545 -25.68 -29.23 20.62
CA ARG A 545 -25.24 -27.86 20.74
C ARG A 545 -26.38 -26.96 21.16
N TYR A 546 -26.15 -26.17 22.20
CA TYR A 546 -27.14 -25.25 22.73
C TYR A 546 -26.50 -23.88 23.01
N MET A 547 -27.11 -22.83 22.45
CA MET A 547 -26.81 -21.45 22.82
C MET A 547 -27.50 -21.15 24.16
N LEU A 548 -26.74 -20.84 25.16
CA LEU A 548 -27.25 -20.50 26.49
C LEU A 548 -27.13 -18.99 26.73
N GLU A 549 -28.15 -18.41 27.35
CA GLU A 549 -28.19 -17.02 27.80
C GLU A 549 -27.73 -16.93 29.25
N GLU A 550 -27.07 -15.83 29.64
CA GLU A 550 -26.80 -15.58 31.06
C GLU A 550 -28.10 -15.49 31.81
N LYS A 551 -28.21 -16.23 32.93
CA LYS A 551 -29.43 -16.34 33.66
C LYS A 551 -29.82 -14.99 34.29
N TYR A 552 -31.06 -14.59 34.05
CA TYR A 552 -31.64 -13.43 34.64
C TYR A 552 -31.66 -13.55 36.18
N VAL A 553 -31.21 -12.53 36.89
CA VAL A 553 -31.23 -12.46 38.35
C VAL A 553 -32.19 -11.33 38.77
N GLN A 554 -33.32 -11.74 39.30
CA GLN A 554 -34.31 -10.77 39.78
C GLN A 554 -33.93 -10.14 41.10
N PRO A 555 -34.03 -8.80 41.23
CA PRO A 555 -33.91 -8.15 42.50
C PRO A 555 -35.01 -8.58 43.47
N MET A 556 -34.66 -8.94 44.72
CA MET A 556 -35.64 -9.29 45.77
C MET A 556 -36.46 -8.08 46.21
N ALA A 557 -35.82 -6.92 46.30
CA ALA A 557 -36.49 -5.69 46.71
C ALA A 557 -37.25 -5.08 45.52
N LEU A 558 -38.52 -4.75 45.74
CA LEU A 558 -39.39 -4.12 44.72
C LEU A 558 -38.81 -2.81 44.20
N MET A 559 -38.12 -2.06 45.06
CA MET A 559 -37.52 -0.77 44.71
C MET A 559 -36.31 -0.88 43.77
N ASP A 560 -35.69 -2.04 43.70
CA ASP A 560 -34.52 -2.30 42.85
C ASP A 560 -34.92 -2.86 41.46
N ARG A 561 -36.22 -3.10 41.24
CA ARG A 561 -36.74 -3.64 39.99
C ARG A 561 -36.64 -2.61 38.86
N LYS A 562 -36.33 -3.10 37.66
CA LYS A 562 -36.17 -2.29 36.48
C LYS A 562 -37.35 -2.52 35.51
N GLU A 563 -37.53 -1.58 34.61
CA GLU A 563 -38.41 -1.76 33.46
C GLU A 563 -37.93 -2.96 32.62
N GLY A 564 -38.81 -3.92 32.36
CA GLY A 564 -38.46 -5.19 31.70
C GLY A 564 -38.40 -6.41 32.60
N ASP A 565 -38.19 -6.25 33.94
CA ASP A 565 -38.13 -7.38 34.87
C ASP A 565 -39.43 -8.21 34.85
N ALA A 566 -40.58 -7.55 34.72
CA ALA A 566 -41.88 -8.20 34.63
C ALA A 566 -42.04 -9.01 33.33
N ALA A 567 -41.52 -8.51 32.22
CA ALA A 567 -41.54 -9.20 30.92
C ALA A 567 -40.67 -10.47 30.96
N GLU A 568 -39.49 -10.40 31.60
CA GLU A 568 -38.61 -11.56 31.71
C GLU A 568 -39.20 -12.64 32.62
N LEU A 569 -39.82 -12.26 33.72
CA LEU A 569 -40.57 -13.21 34.57
C LEU A 569 -41.73 -13.87 33.82
N GLN A 570 -42.45 -13.10 33.03
CA GLN A 570 -43.52 -13.63 32.20
C GLN A 570 -42.98 -14.62 31.18
N ARG A 571 -41.86 -14.30 30.49
CA ARG A 571 -41.17 -15.20 29.54
C ARG A 571 -40.82 -16.55 30.19
N ILE A 572 -40.22 -16.49 31.41
CA ILE A 572 -39.88 -17.70 32.18
C ILE A 572 -41.14 -18.48 32.57
N ALA A 573 -42.18 -17.82 33.04
CA ALA A 573 -43.43 -18.46 33.42
C ALA A 573 -44.13 -19.15 32.25
N GLU A 574 -44.17 -18.49 31.08
CA GLU A 574 -44.77 -19.04 29.86
C GLU A 574 -43.95 -20.28 29.36
N PHE A 575 -42.62 -20.21 29.38
CA PHE A 575 -41.77 -21.35 29.05
C PHE A 575 -42.03 -22.55 29.98
N ASN A 576 -42.04 -22.35 31.31
CA ASN A 576 -42.31 -23.39 32.28
C ASN A 576 -43.73 -24.00 32.09
N LYS A 577 -44.72 -23.15 31.84
CA LYS A 577 -46.12 -23.60 31.55
C LYS A 577 -46.13 -24.50 30.30
N THR A 578 -45.45 -24.07 29.23
CA THR A 578 -45.39 -24.84 27.97
C THR A 578 -44.69 -26.18 28.18
N MET A 579 -43.56 -26.20 28.92
CA MET A 579 -42.85 -27.44 29.26
C MET A 579 -43.73 -28.43 30.00
N VAL A 580 -44.40 -27.95 31.04
CA VAL A 580 -45.33 -28.83 31.82
C VAL A 580 -46.51 -29.32 30.94
N ALA A 581 -47.06 -28.47 30.10
CA ALA A 581 -48.13 -28.86 29.19
C ALA A 581 -47.66 -29.94 28.20
N THR A 582 -46.51 -29.75 27.58
CA THR A 582 -45.92 -30.71 26.62
C THR A 582 -45.60 -32.04 27.29
N ALA A 583 -44.97 -32.03 28.48
CA ALA A 583 -44.71 -33.28 29.23
C ALA A 583 -46.01 -34.01 29.63
N THR A 584 -47.02 -33.23 30.06
CA THR A 584 -48.32 -33.81 30.41
C THR A 584 -49.02 -34.42 29.19
N GLN A 585 -48.97 -33.74 28.06
CA GLN A 585 -49.58 -34.21 26.82
C GLN A 585 -48.88 -35.50 26.34
N ARG A 586 -47.55 -35.54 26.31
CA ARG A 586 -46.78 -36.76 25.95
C ARG A 586 -47.11 -37.92 26.86
N ARG A 587 -47.28 -37.66 28.16
CA ARG A 587 -47.68 -38.68 29.12
C ARG A 587 -49.09 -39.23 28.81
N ILE A 588 -50.07 -38.38 28.55
CA ILE A 588 -51.44 -38.76 28.17
C ILE A 588 -51.38 -39.64 26.89
N GLU A 589 -50.62 -39.21 25.90
CA GLU A 589 -50.46 -39.97 24.64
C GLU A 589 -49.83 -41.33 24.86
N ALA A 590 -48.80 -41.40 25.70
CA ALA A 590 -48.12 -42.69 26.08
C ALA A 590 -49.09 -43.59 26.87
N ASP A 591 -49.82 -43.06 27.82
CA ASP A 591 -50.82 -43.81 28.58
C ASP A 591 -51.93 -44.35 27.65
N THR A 592 -52.46 -43.49 26.75
CA THR A 592 -53.48 -43.89 25.76
C THR A 592 -52.96 -44.95 24.79
N CYS A 593 -51.70 -44.78 24.29
CA CYS A 593 -51.07 -45.79 23.42
C CYS A 593 -50.90 -47.11 24.14
N THR A 594 -50.47 -47.07 25.40
CA THR A 594 -50.31 -48.27 26.23
C THR A 594 -51.62 -48.96 26.52
N GLU A 595 -52.71 -48.22 26.85
CA GLU A 595 -54.06 -48.77 27.02
C GLU A 595 -54.57 -49.46 25.75
N ASN A 596 -54.39 -48.81 24.60
CA ASN A 596 -54.78 -49.39 23.30
C ASN A 596 -54.00 -50.67 22.96
N LEU A 597 -52.72 -50.69 23.26
CA LEU A 597 -51.84 -51.85 23.05
C LEU A 597 -52.27 -53.01 23.93
N LEU A 598 -52.56 -52.77 25.21
CA LEU A 598 -53.06 -53.77 26.16
C LEU A 598 -54.42 -54.35 25.78
N LEU A 599 -55.35 -53.44 25.39
CA LEU A 599 -56.64 -53.86 24.87
C LEU A 599 -56.52 -54.75 23.60
N GLY A 600 -55.65 -54.32 22.68
CA GLY A 600 -55.37 -55.10 21.46
C GLY A 600 -54.75 -56.50 21.74
N ALA A 601 -54.02 -56.63 22.84
CA ALA A 601 -53.46 -57.85 23.31
C ALA A 601 -54.43 -58.73 24.19
N GLY A 602 -55.67 -58.21 24.37
CA GLY A 602 -56.65 -58.90 25.21
C GLY A 602 -56.40 -58.80 26.71
N ILE A 603 -55.59 -57.88 27.14
CA ILE A 603 -55.20 -57.68 28.56
C ILE A 603 -56.01 -56.46 29.05
N ASP A 604 -56.80 -56.67 30.14
CA ASP A 604 -57.49 -55.51 30.77
C ASP A 604 -56.47 -54.52 31.32
N PRO A 605 -56.49 -53.25 30.90
CA PRO A 605 -55.56 -52.19 31.36
C PRO A 605 -55.57 -52.04 32.90
N LYS A 606 -56.71 -52.23 33.53
CA LYS A 606 -56.81 -52.20 35.00
C LYS A 606 -56.12 -53.34 35.67
N LEU A 607 -56.11 -54.52 35.02
CA LEU A 607 -55.43 -55.68 35.53
C LEU A 607 -53.89 -55.51 35.39
N SER A 608 -53.42 -54.92 34.33
CA SER A 608 -51.97 -54.69 34.15
C SER A 608 -51.41 -53.71 35.18
N GLN A 609 -52.16 -52.71 35.59
CA GLN A 609 -51.80 -51.80 36.71
C GLN A 609 -51.70 -52.56 38.03
N MET A 610 -52.45 -53.64 38.20
CA MET A 610 -52.36 -54.48 39.39
C MET A 610 -51.13 -55.41 39.34
N ILE A 611 -50.69 -55.81 38.16
CA ILE A 611 -49.55 -56.77 37.94
C ILE A 611 -48.19 -55.98 38.08
N ILE A 612 -48.14 -54.72 37.68
CA ILE A 612 -46.92 -53.93 37.77
C ILE A 612 -46.64 -53.46 39.20
N THR A 613 -47.62 -53.49 40.07
CA THR A 613 -47.42 -53.21 41.47
C THR A 613 -46.89 -54.43 42.19
N ASP A 614 -45.61 -54.44 42.48
CA ASP A 614 -44.95 -55.58 43.16
C ASP A 614 -45.59 -55.80 44.54
N GLY A 615 -45.65 -57.08 44.92
CA GLY A 615 -46.27 -57.47 46.15
C GLY A 615 -45.55 -57.04 47.46
N ARG A 616 -44.59 -56.11 47.38
CA ARG A 616 -43.79 -55.66 48.54
C ARG A 616 -44.41 -54.47 49.29
N GLY A 617 -45.70 -54.34 49.27
CA GLY A 617 -46.40 -53.42 50.20
C GLY A 617 -46.40 -51.93 49.89
N GLN A 618 -46.20 -51.60 48.66
CA GLN A 618 -46.27 -50.20 48.19
C GLN A 618 -47.72 -49.67 48.03
N HIS A 619 -48.73 -50.45 48.45
CA HIS A 619 -50.12 -50.03 48.44
C HIS A 619 -50.40 -48.71 49.19
N LYS A 620 -49.58 -48.36 50.19
CA LYS A 620 -49.70 -47.06 50.88
C LYS A 620 -49.30 -45.86 49.99
N ASN A 621 -48.27 -46.05 49.15
CA ASN A 621 -47.83 -45.00 48.25
C ASN A 621 -48.78 -44.81 47.07
N GLN A 622 -49.41 -45.92 46.57
CA GLN A 622 -50.44 -45.86 45.53
C GLN A 622 -51.72 -45.13 45.97
N ARG A 623 -52.19 -45.39 47.23
CA ARG A 623 -53.30 -44.63 47.77
C ARG A 623 -52.99 -43.12 47.90
N ASN A 624 -51.73 -42.78 48.19
CA ASN A 624 -51.29 -41.41 48.25
C ASN A 624 -51.07 -40.82 46.87
N ALA A 625 -50.58 -41.61 45.88
CA ALA A 625 -50.48 -41.19 44.49
C ALA A 625 -51.83 -41.05 43.82
N LEU A 626 -52.79 -41.94 44.08
CA LEU A 626 -54.21 -41.75 43.60
C LEU A 626 -54.90 -40.58 44.24
N ARG A 627 -54.65 -40.30 45.54
CA ARG A 627 -55.11 -39.09 46.22
C ARG A 627 -54.42 -37.82 45.77
N SER A 628 -53.12 -37.92 45.41
CA SER A 628 -52.40 -36.78 44.81
C SER A 628 -52.76 -36.59 43.35
N GLY A 629 -53.06 -37.65 42.57
CA GLY A 629 -53.58 -37.56 41.19
C GLY A 629 -54.92 -36.94 41.06
N GLN A 630 -55.82 -37.16 42.06
CA GLN A 630 -57.09 -36.40 42.18
C GLN A 630 -56.90 -34.96 42.70
N ARG A 631 -55.74 -34.62 43.27
CA ARG A 631 -55.33 -33.30 43.70
C ARG A 631 -54.28 -32.63 42.82
N ALA A 632 -53.81 -33.32 41.80
CA ALA A 632 -52.94 -32.72 40.80
C ALA A 632 -53.73 -32.01 39.67
N ALA A 633 -54.57 -31.14 40.01
CA ALA A 633 -54.31 -29.79 39.55
C ALA A 633 -52.85 -29.49 39.96
N LEU A 634 -51.97 -29.55 38.99
CA LEU A 634 -50.56 -29.11 39.15
C LEU A 634 -50.57 -27.96 40.17
N PRO A 635 -49.71 -27.95 41.20
CA PRO A 635 -49.59 -26.78 42.00
C PRO A 635 -49.56 -25.64 41.02
N LYS A 636 -50.51 -24.67 41.14
CA LYS A 636 -50.27 -23.39 40.57
C LYS A 636 -48.86 -23.05 41.08
N VAL A 637 -47.91 -22.99 40.17
CA VAL A 637 -46.67 -22.31 40.47
C VAL A 637 -47.10 -20.86 40.68
N GLU A 638 -47.63 -20.62 41.86
CA GLU A 638 -47.70 -19.28 42.38
C GLU A 638 -46.23 -18.98 42.76
N ASP A 639 -45.45 -18.59 41.73
CA ASP A 639 -44.40 -17.66 42.03
C ASP A 639 -45.14 -16.52 42.70
N ALA A 640 -44.89 -16.35 43.99
CA ALA A 640 -45.53 -15.36 44.86
C ALA A 640 -45.39 -13.90 44.31
N GLU A 641 -44.89 -13.76 43.12
CA GLU A 641 -44.48 -12.53 42.47
C GLU A 641 -45.15 -12.19 41.16
N VAL A 642 -46.14 -12.98 40.68
CA VAL A 642 -46.99 -12.54 39.57
C VAL A 642 -48.01 -11.57 40.14
N ILE A 643 -47.58 -10.33 40.43
CA ILE A 643 -48.49 -9.20 40.59
C ILE A 643 -49.09 -9.00 39.23
N SER A 644 -50.35 -9.42 39.06
CA SER A 644 -51.11 -9.08 37.83
C SER A 644 -51.16 -7.56 37.74
N GLU A 645 -50.97 -7.01 36.58
CA GLU A 645 -51.12 -5.56 36.27
C GLU A 645 -52.53 -5.00 36.64
N ASN A 646 -53.45 -5.88 37.11
CA ASN A 646 -54.81 -5.53 37.58
C ASN A 646 -54.92 -5.44 39.11
N ALA A 647 -53.82 -5.40 39.84
CA ALA A 647 -53.91 -5.06 41.28
C ALA A 647 -54.38 -3.59 41.37
N LYS A 648 -55.60 -3.41 41.87
CA LYS A 648 -56.14 -2.11 42.25
C LYS A 648 -55.11 -1.32 43.04
N GLU A 649 -54.99 -0.02 42.79
CA GLU A 649 -54.18 0.88 43.60
C GLU A 649 -54.33 0.54 45.08
N PRO A 650 -53.19 0.42 45.83
CA PRO A 650 -53.26 0.10 47.24
C PRO A 650 -54.03 1.18 47.96
N THR A 651 -55.12 0.76 48.58
CA THR A 651 -55.84 1.65 49.49
C THR A 651 -54.93 2.02 50.65
N LYS A 652 -55.12 3.20 51.23
CA LYS A 652 -54.30 3.79 52.32
C LYS A 652 -54.04 2.90 53.56
N PHE A 653 -54.57 1.67 53.57
CA PHE A 653 -54.48 0.69 54.66
C PHE A 653 -53.57 -0.48 54.36
N ASP A 654 -53.02 -0.56 53.14
CA ASP A 654 -52.12 -1.67 52.75
C ASP A 654 -50.62 -1.34 52.96
N ILE A 655 -50.36 -0.24 53.65
CA ILE A 655 -49.00 0.20 54.00
C ILE A 655 -48.75 -0.04 55.49
N TYR A 656 -48.74 -1.30 55.91
CA TYR A 656 -48.09 -1.71 57.14
C TYR A 656 -47.61 -3.15 57.00
#